data_9a4cd1b2c01484a1718fe7e7a7111d29
#
_entry.id   9a4cd1b2c01484a1718fe7e7a7111d29
#
_cell.length_a   1.000
_cell.length_b   1.000
_cell.length_c   1.000
_cell.angle_alpha   90.00
_cell.angle_beta   90.00
_cell.angle_gamma   90.00
#
_symmetry.space_group_name_H-M   'P 1'
#
loop_
_entity.id
_entity.type
_entity.pdbx_description
1 polymer ?
#
loop_
_entity_poly.entity_id
_entity_poly.type
_entity_poly.pdbx_seq_one_letter_code
_entity_poly.pdbx_strand_id
1 'polypeptide(L)'
;MTRKTGFRVHPVAAGCAVLLIATGAAQAQQASDTVVVTGIRASIENAIATKRNADGIVEAISAEDIGKLPDATVADSISRLPGVTAQRNKSTGRAQSISVRGMSPDFNGALLNGREQASTGDSRGVEFDQFPAELLGSIVIHKTPEASLVGQGLSSTIDLRTVRPLDFKKRTLAVNVRKQRSGIDSGAGEGSGNRQSFSYVDQFADRTIGVALGFTKLKDSGAEQLKFNSWGGWTPEVDAKLNPSLAGVKGIGGFGADTEQSALNREGMMAVLQFKPNRNFESTLDVFKSKGSFGLKKTGLEGAIVGSAGMYDPNAVVSNAVVANGFITDGKFSNYRGVVRNHLEAGDDKLDSFGWNTKFKMGDWTATGDIASSKVNRVSSRYETTAGLAGNSASQDTMTYSGFNGSNFDSVKFTPGLNYADRSVIKLTDVMGWSGGPSSPQAGYAAVPQVTDQVDNIRLSARRNLNMGHLNSVELGLNMADRTKVRTTQEGRLMIAGGNPYGVADVPGSGVSVAGTTGIPVVSWDPRGSLGTIYELARKVDSDILNKDWSVKEKVTTSYVKGDLDGNLFGMPYRGNVGAQIVQTKQNSTGFNVDRATCVGNTAATCPGATVGAGRSFTDFNPSLNLNFDAGNDQVVRLGVAKVLARPNMGDMRASVGFSYDNSKQMYTGDGGNPDLEPFRAKSFDLSYEKYFGKKGYVSIAGFYKDLDTYIIRSATPFDFKPFANPALPYATQGMMTRPVNGSGGTIHGVEVALNMPFSMLTPALDGFGVMANISSTNSNVSLPTSGFSTNDIGRDKIPLPGLSKNVTNLRAYYEKNGFQVSVAGRQRSDFLGEISDFQDNRQLTFIKGETVVDMQLGYEFQTGRLKGLSVLFQGNNMSNAQFQRYSNTPDNVVEKVKYGKVYLLGVTYKY
;
A
#
# COMPACT_ATOMS: atom_id res chain seq x y z
N MET A 1 15.71 -2.74 41.27
CA MET A 1 14.25 -2.58 41.44
C MET A 1 13.58 -3.09 40.17
N THR A 2 13.05 -4.29 40.23
CA THR A 2 12.43 -5.01 39.11
C THR A 2 10.98 -4.57 38.95
N ARG A 3 10.67 -3.87 37.87
CA ARG A 3 9.28 -3.56 37.49
C ARG A 3 8.65 -4.77 36.80
N LYS A 4 7.70 -5.40 37.46
CA LYS A 4 6.77 -6.37 36.88
C LYS A 4 5.79 -5.64 35.98
N THR A 5 5.87 -5.88 34.67
CA THR A 5 4.84 -5.46 33.72
C THR A 5 3.69 -6.47 33.77
N GLY A 6 2.62 -6.12 34.47
CA GLY A 6 1.38 -6.90 34.45
C GLY A 6 0.67 -6.74 33.10
N PHE A 7 0.34 -7.86 32.47
CA PHE A 7 -0.51 -7.94 31.29
C PHE A 7 -1.92 -7.44 31.63
N ARG A 8 -2.28 -6.24 31.22
CA ARG A 8 -3.67 -5.75 31.31
C ARG A 8 -4.43 -6.28 30.10
N VAL A 9 -5.29 -7.27 30.32
CA VAL A 9 -6.27 -7.74 29.34
C VAL A 9 -7.28 -6.62 29.13
N HIS A 10 -7.40 -6.14 27.90
CA HIS A 10 -8.35 -5.09 27.52
C HIS A 10 -9.80 -5.61 27.69
N PRO A 11 -10.76 -4.78 28.10
CA PRO A 11 -12.14 -5.21 28.42
C PRO A 11 -12.91 -5.86 27.24
N VAL A 12 -12.42 -5.73 26.01
CA VAL A 12 -12.99 -6.39 24.83
C VAL A 12 -12.80 -7.92 24.87
N ALA A 13 -11.71 -8.43 25.48
CA ALA A 13 -11.49 -9.87 25.62
C ALA A 13 -12.42 -10.52 26.66
N ALA A 14 -12.87 -9.76 27.63
CA ALA A 14 -13.83 -10.22 28.64
C ALA A 14 -15.29 -10.25 28.09
N GLY A 15 -15.64 -9.34 27.18
CA GLY A 15 -16.96 -9.29 26.53
C GLY A 15 -17.22 -10.47 25.60
N CYS A 16 -16.20 -11.01 24.94
CA CYS A 16 -16.34 -12.19 24.09
C CYS A 16 -16.54 -13.49 24.89
N ALA A 17 -16.05 -13.56 26.12
CA ALA A 17 -16.21 -14.76 26.96
C ALA A 17 -17.62 -14.86 27.59
N VAL A 18 -18.32 -13.74 27.79
CA VAL A 18 -19.66 -13.71 28.44
C VAL A 18 -20.79 -14.05 27.45
N LEU A 19 -20.60 -13.83 26.14
CA LEU A 19 -21.58 -14.20 25.10
C LEU A 19 -21.63 -15.71 24.81
N LEU A 20 -20.71 -16.51 25.33
CA LEU A 20 -20.62 -17.95 25.13
C LEU A 20 -21.41 -18.80 26.13
N ILE A 21 -22.07 -18.21 27.15
CA ILE A 21 -22.66 -18.99 28.27
C ILE A 21 -24.20 -19.09 28.22
N ALA A 22 -24.89 -18.44 27.29
CA ALA A 22 -26.35 -18.37 27.31
C ALA A 22 -27.01 -19.00 26.07
N THR A 23 -26.88 -20.34 25.86
CA THR A 23 -27.87 -21.08 25.09
C THR A 23 -27.98 -22.52 25.57
N GLY A 24 -29.07 -22.80 26.24
CA GLY A 24 -29.46 -24.11 26.72
C GLY A 24 -29.87 -25.08 25.62
N ALA A 25 -29.73 -26.31 25.95
CA ALA A 25 -29.88 -27.51 25.13
C ALA A 25 -31.21 -27.66 24.35
N ALA A 26 -31.11 -28.04 23.07
CA ALA A 26 -32.18 -28.77 22.40
C ALA A 26 -31.56 -29.98 21.66
N GLN A 27 -32.00 -31.17 22.05
CA GLN A 27 -31.67 -32.43 21.35
C GLN A 27 -32.44 -32.52 20.04
N ALA A 28 -31.78 -32.83 18.94
CA ALA A 28 -32.39 -33.27 17.71
C ALA A 28 -31.51 -34.29 16.99
N GLN A 29 -32.19 -35.28 16.50
CA GLN A 29 -31.88 -36.55 15.90
C GLN A 29 -31.02 -36.47 14.62
N GLN A 30 -30.13 -37.44 14.43
CA GLN A 30 -29.23 -37.58 13.27
C GLN A 30 -30.01 -37.90 12.00
N ALA A 31 -29.76 -37.11 10.97
CA ALA A 31 -29.86 -37.52 9.57
C ALA A 31 -28.52 -37.25 8.91
N SER A 32 -27.89 -38.27 8.39
CA SER A 32 -26.59 -38.16 7.69
C SER A 32 -26.85 -37.68 6.25
N ASP A 33 -27.08 -36.39 6.10
CA ASP A 33 -26.98 -35.73 4.81
C ASP A 33 -25.55 -35.28 4.62
N THR A 34 -24.95 -35.60 3.48
CA THR A 34 -23.65 -35.08 3.04
C THR A 34 -23.80 -33.58 2.89
N VAL A 35 -23.52 -32.85 3.95
CA VAL A 35 -23.58 -31.38 3.97
C VAL A 35 -22.54 -30.86 2.98
N VAL A 36 -22.98 -30.30 1.87
CA VAL A 36 -22.13 -29.51 0.98
C VAL A 36 -21.74 -28.26 1.78
N VAL A 37 -20.54 -28.25 2.30
CA VAL A 37 -20.01 -27.12 3.06
C VAL A 37 -19.79 -25.96 2.10
N THR A 38 -20.54 -24.88 2.28
CA THR A 38 -20.39 -23.58 1.57
C THR A 38 -20.03 -22.52 2.61
N GLY A 39 -19.57 -21.36 2.18
CA GLY A 39 -19.30 -20.25 3.08
C GLY A 39 -17.89 -20.26 3.72
N ILE A 40 -17.82 -19.78 4.95
CA ILE A 40 -16.53 -19.57 5.67
C ILE A 40 -15.80 -20.90 5.85
N ARG A 41 -16.48 -21.97 6.21
CA ARG A 41 -15.87 -23.29 6.46
C ARG A 41 -15.28 -23.90 5.19
N ALA A 42 -16.00 -23.82 4.06
CA ALA A 42 -15.49 -24.30 2.77
C ALA A 42 -14.27 -23.53 2.30
N SER A 43 -14.27 -22.21 2.46
CA SER A 43 -13.12 -21.34 2.17
C SER A 43 -11.90 -21.77 2.98
N ILE A 44 -12.08 -22.02 4.26
CA ILE A 44 -11.03 -22.48 5.18
C ILE A 44 -10.48 -23.85 4.76
N GLU A 45 -11.34 -24.83 4.48
CA GLU A 45 -10.93 -26.18 4.09
C GLU A 45 -10.14 -26.17 2.76
N ASN A 46 -10.56 -25.36 1.78
CA ASN A 46 -9.84 -25.18 0.52
C ASN A 46 -8.48 -24.49 0.70
N ALA A 47 -8.41 -23.50 1.57
CA ALA A 47 -7.16 -22.82 1.91
C ALA A 47 -6.17 -23.79 2.60
N ILE A 48 -6.65 -24.59 3.55
CA ILE A 48 -5.87 -25.65 4.22
C ILE A 48 -5.38 -26.68 3.20
N ALA A 49 -6.23 -27.13 2.29
CA ALA A 49 -5.85 -28.08 1.26
C ALA A 49 -4.75 -27.51 0.34
N THR A 50 -4.86 -26.23 -0.05
CA THR A 50 -3.84 -25.54 -0.85
C THR A 50 -2.52 -25.48 -0.10
N LYS A 51 -2.51 -25.09 1.18
CA LYS A 51 -1.31 -25.04 2.03
C LYS A 51 -0.69 -26.43 2.21
N ARG A 52 -1.49 -27.43 2.55
CA ARG A 52 -1.03 -28.81 2.80
C ARG A 52 -0.38 -29.45 1.55
N ASN A 53 -0.94 -29.17 0.35
CA ASN A 53 -0.50 -29.79 -0.89
C ASN A 53 0.67 -29.04 -1.58
N ALA A 54 1.02 -27.84 -1.14
CA ALA A 54 2.13 -27.09 -1.69
C ALA A 54 3.49 -27.71 -1.30
N ASP A 55 4.47 -27.62 -2.19
CA ASP A 55 5.85 -28.05 -1.90
C ASP A 55 6.64 -26.98 -1.13
N GLY A 56 6.39 -25.72 -1.38
CA GLY A 56 6.93 -24.60 -0.61
C GLY A 56 6.08 -24.23 0.61
N ILE A 57 6.55 -23.29 1.41
CA ILE A 57 5.77 -22.66 2.48
C ILE A 57 4.85 -21.62 1.85
N VAL A 58 3.55 -21.87 1.89
CA VAL A 58 2.54 -20.97 1.33
C VAL A 58 1.44 -20.65 2.33
N GLU A 59 0.78 -19.52 2.13
CA GLU A 59 -0.50 -19.19 2.75
C GLU A 59 -1.54 -18.99 1.65
N ALA A 60 -2.79 -19.35 1.93
CA ALA A 60 -3.85 -19.25 0.93
C ALA A 60 -5.13 -18.69 1.51
N ILE A 61 -5.90 -18.01 0.66
CA ILE A 61 -7.28 -17.64 0.87
C ILE A 61 -8.07 -18.15 -0.31
N SER A 62 -9.15 -18.85 -0.04
CA SER A 62 -10.14 -19.23 -1.06
C SER A 62 -11.38 -18.38 -0.89
N ALA A 63 -12.06 -18.08 -1.99
CA ALA A 63 -13.37 -17.44 -1.92
C ALA A 63 -14.35 -18.32 -1.15
N GLU A 64 -15.20 -17.72 -0.31
CA GLU A 64 -16.29 -18.43 0.40
C GLU A 64 -17.31 -18.97 -0.60
N ASP A 65 -17.46 -18.26 -1.72
CA ASP A 65 -18.27 -18.61 -2.89
C ASP A 65 -17.75 -17.83 -4.11
N ILE A 66 -18.27 -18.09 -5.32
CA ILE A 66 -17.92 -17.32 -6.51
C ILE A 66 -18.25 -15.85 -6.27
N GLY A 67 -17.26 -14.98 -6.44
CA GLY A 67 -17.42 -13.55 -6.25
C GLY A 67 -17.52 -13.11 -4.79
N LYS A 68 -17.14 -13.96 -3.83
CA LYS A 68 -17.24 -13.65 -2.40
C LYS A 68 -15.95 -13.98 -1.66
N LEU A 69 -14.93 -13.11 -1.79
CA LEU A 69 -13.84 -13.09 -0.81
C LEU A 69 -14.35 -12.59 0.55
N PRO A 70 -13.72 -13.01 1.66
CA PRO A 70 -14.22 -12.70 3.01
C PRO A 70 -14.30 -11.20 3.34
N ASP A 71 -13.63 -10.35 2.59
CA ASP A 71 -13.51 -8.91 2.88
C ASP A 71 -13.91 -8.02 1.70
N ALA A 72 -14.00 -6.72 1.99
CA ALA A 72 -14.38 -5.70 1.01
C ALA A 72 -13.31 -5.44 -0.05
N THR A 73 -12.03 -5.66 0.27
CA THR A 73 -10.90 -5.51 -0.64
C THR A 73 -10.01 -6.74 -0.63
N VAL A 74 -9.29 -6.96 -1.71
CA VAL A 74 -8.26 -8.01 -1.82
C VAL A 74 -7.20 -7.83 -0.74
N ALA A 75 -6.72 -6.60 -0.52
CA ALA A 75 -5.69 -6.32 0.46
C ALA A 75 -6.15 -6.57 1.91
N ASP A 76 -7.40 -6.28 2.25
CA ASP A 76 -7.96 -6.61 3.58
C ASP A 76 -8.01 -8.12 3.78
N SER A 77 -8.44 -8.89 2.78
CA SER A 77 -8.47 -10.35 2.84
C SER A 77 -7.07 -10.93 3.06
N ILE A 78 -6.09 -10.51 2.28
CA ILE A 78 -4.69 -10.96 2.37
C ILE A 78 -4.08 -10.63 3.74
N SER A 79 -4.42 -9.48 4.32
CA SER A 79 -3.86 -9.04 5.61
C SER A 79 -4.29 -9.89 6.81
N ARG A 80 -5.19 -10.85 6.64
CA ARG A 80 -5.58 -11.80 7.68
C ARG A 80 -4.63 -13.01 7.77
N LEU A 81 -3.73 -13.18 6.82
CA LEU A 81 -2.77 -14.28 6.79
C LEU A 81 -1.59 -14.03 7.73
N PRO A 82 -0.93 -15.11 8.23
CA PRO A 82 0.23 -14.99 9.10
C PRO A 82 1.36 -14.15 8.49
N GLY A 83 1.89 -13.20 9.27
CA GLY A 83 3.00 -12.34 8.83
C GLY A 83 2.65 -11.34 7.74
N VAL A 84 1.36 -11.06 7.49
CA VAL A 84 0.91 -10.15 6.44
C VAL A 84 0.22 -8.93 7.03
N THR A 85 0.53 -7.75 6.48
CA THR A 85 -0.14 -6.49 6.82
C THR A 85 -0.52 -5.71 5.58
N ALA A 86 -1.65 -5.01 5.64
CA ALA A 86 -2.05 -4.08 4.59
C ALA A 86 -1.55 -2.68 4.89
N GLN A 87 -1.03 -2.01 3.87
CA GLN A 87 -0.74 -0.58 3.89
C GLN A 87 -1.96 0.17 3.37
N ARG A 88 -2.43 1.15 4.14
CA ARG A 88 -3.59 1.95 3.78
C ARG A 88 -3.20 3.16 2.94
N ASN A 89 -3.98 3.44 1.92
CA ASN A 89 -3.91 4.72 1.21
C ASN A 89 -4.31 5.84 2.17
N LYS A 90 -3.46 6.84 2.34
CA LYS A 90 -3.68 7.95 3.29
C LYS A 90 -4.91 8.79 2.94
N SER A 91 -5.23 8.91 1.65
CA SER A 91 -6.34 9.74 1.17
C SER A 91 -7.69 9.03 1.13
N THR A 92 -7.70 7.69 1.15
CA THR A 92 -8.95 6.92 1.09
C THR A 92 -9.19 6.05 2.33
N GLY A 93 -8.18 5.87 3.18
CA GLY A 93 -8.22 4.94 4.31
C GLY A 93 -8.31 3.46 3.94
N ARG A 94 -8.35 3.12 2.64
CA ARG A 94 -8.49 1.76 2.13
C ARG A 94 -7.17 1.03 2.11
N ALA A 95 -7.20 -0.25 2.39
CA ALA A 95 -6.07 -1.13 2.19
C ALA A 95 -5.76 -1.23 0.68
N GLN A 96 -4.54 -0.89 0.28
CA GLN A 96 -4.13 -0.78 -1.11
C GLN A 96 -2.97 -1.72 -1.46
N SER A 97 -1.95 -1.77 -0.64
CA SER A 97 -0.76 -2.58 -0.88
C SER A 97 -0.44 -3.48 0.32
N ILE A 98 0.39 -4.48 0.11
CA ILE A 98 0.64 -5.56 1.06
C ILE A 98 2.12 -5.61 1.44
N SER A 99 2.37 -5.68 2.74
CA SER A 99 3.67 -6.03 3.32
C SER A 99 3.62 -7.45 3.85
N VAL A 100 4.57 -8.29 3.46
CA VAL A 100 4.72 -9.64 3.98
C VAL A 100 5.98 -9.72 4.83
N ARG A 101 5.88 -10.31 6.03
CA ARG A 101 6.98 -10.37 7.00
C ARG A 101 7.57 -8.98 7.30
N GLY A 102 6.69 -7.96 7.25
CA GLY A 102 7.02 -6.58 7.53
C GLY A 102 7.84 -5.86 6.45
N MET A 103 8.18 -6.51 5.34
CA MET A 103 8.90 -5.87 4.24
C MET A 103 7.96 -5.03 3.38
N SER A 104 8.50 -3.92 2.83
CA SER A 104 7.77 -3.00 1.93
C SER A 104 7.09 -3.75 0.78
N PRO A 105 5.96 -3.23 0.26
CA PRO A 105 5.27 -3.81 -0.90
C PRO A 105 6.16 -4.05 -2.12
N ASP A 106 7.20 -3.26 -2.34
CA ASP A 106 8.13 -3.43 -3.47
C ASP A 106 8.98 -4.71 -3.39
N PHE A 107 9.04 -5.34 -2.22
CA PHE A 107 9.70 -6.63 -2.03
C PHE A 107 8.83 -7.85 -2.33
N ASN A 108 7.56 -7.64 -2.69
CA ASN A 108 6.66 -8.70 -3.09
C ASN A 108 6.53 -8.78 -4.61
N GLY A 109 6.58 -10.00 -5.16
CA GLY A 109 6.07 -10.25 -6.49
C GLY A 109 4.54 -10.24 -6.51
N ALA A 110 3.92 -9.74 -7.55
CA ALA A 110 2.48 -9.77 -7.72
C ALA A 110 2.10 -10.38 -9.08
N LEU A 111 1.33 -11.45 -9.02
CA LEU A 111 0.91 -12.23 -10.16
C LEU A 111 -0.61 -12.28 -10.28
N LEU A 112 -1.10 -12.41 -11.50
CA LEU A 112 -2.46 -12.84 -11.81
C LEU A 112 -2.39 -14.13 -12.65
N ASN A 113 -2.90 -15.24 -12.11
CA ASN A 113 -2.78 -16.56 -12.73
C ASN A 113 -1.33 -16.94 -13.09
N GLY A 114 -0.37 -16.63 -12.20
CA GLY A 114 1.06 -16.91 -12.40
C GLY A 114 1.82 -15.95 -13.30
N ARG A 115 1.24 -14.80 -13.68
CA ARG A 115 1.80 -13.80 -14.61
C ARG A 115 2.02 -12.46 -13.97
N GLU A 116 3.18 -11.82 -14.16
CA GLU A 116 3.49 -10.50 -13.60
C GLU A 116 2.46 -9.45 -14.02
N GLN A 117 2.16 -8.51 -13.09
CA GLN A 117 1.20 -7.44 -13.32
C GLN A 117 1.87 -6.07 -13.33
N ALA A 118 1.33 -5.19 -14.18
CA ALA A 118 1.67 -3.79 -14.22
C ALA A 118 1.09 -3.02 -13.02
N SER A 119 1.70 -1.89 -12.64
CA SER A 119 1.31 -1.07 -11.48
C SER A 119 1.05 0.39 -11.85
N THR A 120 0.14 1.06 -11.13
CA THR A 120 -0.25 2.47 -11.37
C THR A 120 0.71 3.48 -10.76
N GLY A 121 1.51 3.08 -9.76
CA GLY A 121 2.48 3.94 -9.08
C GLY A 121 3.83 4.01 -9.80
N ASP A 122 4.75 4.82 -9.27
CA ASP A 122 6.13 4.93 -9.76
C ASP A 122 6.97 3.68 -9.40
N SER A 123 6.48 2.86 -8.46
CA SER A 123 7.10 1.63 -7.97
C SER A 123 6.74 0.40 -8.82
N ARG A 124 7.24 -0.79 -8.37
CA ARG A 124 6.84 -2.10 -8.90
C ARG A 124 5.68 -2.71 -8.13
N GLY A 125 5.50 -2.28 -6.89
CA GLY A 125 4.46 -2.80 -6.00
C GLY A 125 3.10 -2.62 -6.62
N VAL A 126 2.34 -3.71 -6.73
CA VAL A 126 1.00 -3.70 -7.30
C VAL A 126 0.01 -3.21 -6.26
N GLU A 127 -0.87 -2.33 -6.68
CA GLU A 127 -1.97 -1.81 -5.88
C GLU A 127 -3.16 -2.76 -6.03
N PHE A 128 -3.47 -3.51 -4.97
CA PHE A 128 -4.48 -4.58 -5.01
C PHE A 128 -5.91 -4.08 -5.11
N ASP A 129 -6.16 -2.79 -4.95
CA ASP A 129 -7.46 -2.16 -5.19
C ASP A 129 -7.83 -2.08 -6.69
N GLN A 130 -6.86 -2.32 -7.61
CA GLN A 130 -7.12 -2.49 -9.04
C GLN A 130 -7.85 -3.79 -9.37
N PHE A 131 -7.80 -4.78 -8.46
CA PHE A 131 -8.39 -6.10 -8.65
C PHE A 131 -9.66 -6.23 -7.81
N PRO A 132 -10.85 -6.15 -8.42
CA PRO A 132 -12.09 -6.41 -7.71
C PRO A 132 -12.10 -7.81 -7.08
N ALA A 133 -12.34 -7.87 -5.78
CA ALA A 133 -12.31 -9.11 -5.01
C ALA A 133 -13.36 -10.14 -5.51
N GLU A 134 -14.42 -9.64 -6.11
CA GLU A 134 -15.54 -10.43 -6.65
C GLU A 134 -15.17 -11.24 -7.90
N LEU A 135 -14.03 -10.97 -8.53
CA LEU A 135 -13.58 -11.66 -9.75
C LEU A 135 -12.51 -12.73 -9.47
N LEU A 136 -12.10 -12.89 -8.21
CA LEU A 136 -11.06 -13.83 -7.80
C LEU A 136 -11.65 -15.07 -7.13
N GLY A 137 -11.08 -16.23 -7.43
CA GLY A 137 -11.42 -17.50 -6.81
C GLY A 137 -10.53 -17.84 -5.62
N SER A 138 -9.26 -17.45 -5.66
CA SER A 138 -8.30 -17.66 -4.57
C SER A 138 -7.10 -16.75 -4.68
N ILE A 139 -6.34 -16.67 -3.58
CA ILE A 139 -5.08 -15.95 -3.49
C ILE A 139 -4.08 -16.85 -2.80
N VAL A 140 -2.88 -16.98 -3.37
CA VAL A 140 -1.80 -17.78 -2.78
C VAL A 140 -0.58 -16.89 -2.58
N ILE A 141 -0.03 -16.92 -1.37
CA ILE A 141 1.22 -16.23 -1.02
C ILE A 141 2.31 -17.27 -0.88
N HIS A 142 3.26 -17.25 -1.80
CA HIS A 142 4.45 -18.07 -1.74
C HIS A 142 5.50 -17.37 -0.88
N LYS A 143 5.79 -17.91 0.31
CA LYS A 143 6.79 -17.39 1.26
C LYS A 143 8.18 -17.93 0.98
N THR A 144 8.27 -19.11 0.35
CA THR A 144 9.52 -19.68 -0.17
C THR A 144 9.46 -19.74 -1.69
N PRO A 145 10.57 -19.42 -2.39
CA PRO A 145 10.63 -19.51 -3.84
C PRO A 145 10.82 -20.93 -4.33
N GLU A 146 10.50 -21.17 -5.59
CA GLU A 146 10.88 -22.35 -6.35
C GLU A 146 11.34 -21.95 -7.75
N ALA A 147 12.14 -22.79 -8.40
CA ALA A 147 12.76 -22.43 -9.67
C ALA A 147 11.74 -22.16 -10.79
N SER A 148 10.58 -22.78 -10.76
CA SER A 148 9.51 -22.57 -11.76
C SER A 148 8.65 -21.31 -11.49
N LEU A 149 8.75 -20.68 -10.32
CA LEU A 149 8.02 -19.45 -10.00
C LEU A 149 8.76 -18.24 -10.58
N VAL A 150 8.15 -17.53 -11.49
CA VAL A 150 8.69 -16.30 -12.11
C VAL A 150 8.12 -15.06 -11.42
N GLY A 151 8.76 -13.90 -11.61
CA GLY A 151 8.32 -12.66 -10.98
C GLY A 151 8.44 -12.67 -9.47
N GLN A 152 9.39 -13.41 -8.92
CA GLN A 152 9.59 -13.58 -7.49
C GLN A 152 9.96 -12.26 -6.81
N GLY A 153 9.42 -12.08 -5.60
CA GLY A 153 9.85 -11.04 -4.68
C GLY A 153 10.82 -11.58 -3.63
N LEU A 154 11.56 -10.70 -2.99
CA LEU A 154 12.48 -11.03 -1.90
C LEU A 154 11.71 -11.47 -0.63
N SER A 155 10.54 -10.90 -0.40
CA SER A 155 9.68 -11.23 0.74
C SER A 155 8.76 -12.41 0.44
N SER A 156 8.02 -12.30 -0.63
CA SER A 156 7.01 -13.27 -1.07
C SER A 156 6.61 -13.04 -2.52
N THR A 157 5.80 -13.96 -3.04
CA THR A 157 5.11 -13.79 -4.31
C THR A 157 3.63 -14.03 -4.09
N ILE A 158 2.81 -13.03 -4.41
CA ILE A 158 1.37 -13.03 -4.23
C ILE A 158 0.73 -13.37 -5.58
N ASP A 159 0.07 -14.51 -5.70
CA ASP A 159 -0.60 -14.97 -6.90
C ASP A 159 -2.12 -14.88 -6.74
N LEU A 160 -2.73 -13.91 -7.42
CA LEU A 160 -4.18 -13.77 -7.55
C LEU A 160 -4.67 -14.76 -8.60
N ARG A 161 -5.69 -15.53 -8.27
CA ARG A 161 -6.22 -16.57 -9.17
C ARG A 161 -7.67 -16.34 -9.48
N THR A 162 -7.98 -16.29 -10.77
CA THR A 162 -9.37 -16.30 -11.24
C THR A 162 -9.94 -17.72 -11.15
N VAL A 163 -11.26 -17.83 -11.22
CA VAL A 163 -11.92 -19.13 -11.23
C VAL A 163 -11.54 -19.94 -12.48
N ARG A 164 -11.48 -21.27 -12.34
CA ARG A 164 -11.28 -22.22 -13.44
C ARG A 164 -12.58 -22.94 -13.72
N PRO A 165 -13.25 -22.69 -14.87
CA PRO A 165 -14.60 -23.18 -15.11
C PRO A 165 -14.72 -24.70 -15.13
N LEU A 166 -13.70 -25.44 -15.55
CA LEU A 166 -13.74 -26.91 -15.56
C LEU A 166 -13.61 -27.55 -14.17
N ASP A 167 -13.21 -26.79 -13.14
CA ASP A 167 -13.17 -27.27 -11.76
C ASP A 167 -14.57 -27.34 -11.12
N PHE A 168 -15.53 -26.61 -11.69
CA PHE A 168 -16.91 -26.61 -11.21
C PHE A 168 -17.65 -27.89 -11.64
N LYS A 169 -18.51 -28.41 -10.74
CA LYS A 169 -19.29 -29.61 -11.01
C LYS A 169 -20.56 -29.36 -11.85
N LYS A 170 -21.07 -28.11 -11.78
CA LYS A 170 -22.34 -27.72 -12.45
C LYS A 170 -22.29 -26.24 -12.81
N ARG A 171 -23.18 -25.84 -13.71
CA ARG A 171 -23.45 -24.45 -14.01
C ARG A 171 -23.71 -23.66 -12.73
N THR A 172 -23.10 -22.50 -12.62
CA THR A 172 -23.25 -21.60 -11.47
C THR A 172 -23.44 -20.18 -11.95
N LEU A 173 -24.47 -19.53 -11.46
CA LEU A 173 -24.78 -18.12 -11.66
C LEU A 173 -24.82 -17.45 -10.29
N ALA A 174 -24.11 -16.35 -10.10
CA ALA A 174 -24.16 -15.56 -8.88
C ALA A 174 -24.36 -14.07 -9.20
N VAL A 175 -25.28 -13.46 -8.48
CA VAL A 175 -25.55 -12.01 -8.53
C VAL A 175 -25.43 -11.47 -7.11
N ASN A 176 -24.66 -10.41 -6.94
CA ASN A 176 -24.46 -9.78 -5.64
C ASN A 176 -24.70 -8.27 -5.76
N VAL A 177 -25.46 -7.72 -4.81
CA VAL A 177 -25.69 -6.29 -4.67
C VAL A 177 -25.45 -5.90 -3.22
N ARG A 178 -24.58 -4.93 -3.00
CA ARG A 178 -24.26 -4.41 -1.65
C ARG A 178 -24.39 -2.90 -1.64
N LYS A 179 -24.95 -2.36 -0.57
CA LYS A 179 -24.98 -0.93 -0.26
C LYS A 179 -24.02 -0.66 0.90
N GLN A 180 -23.23 0.39 0.75
CA GLN A 180 -22.27 0.83 1.76
C GLN A 180 -22.65 2.19 2.31
N ARG A 181 -22.37 2.40 3.59
CA ARG A 181 -22.42 3.68 4.28
C ARG A 181 -21.15 3.83 5.11
N SER A 182 -20.45 4.93 4.95
CA SER A 182 -19.30 5.30 5.77
C SER A 182 -19.67 6.51 6.61
N GLY A 183 -19.31 6.49 7.90
CA GLY A 183 -19.66 7.53 8.84
C GLY A 183 -18.47 7.98 9.64
N ILE A 184 -18.12 9.27 9.49
CA ILE A 184 -17.51 10.07 10.55
C ILE A 184 -18.62 11.00 11.01
N ASP A 185 -18.83 11.04 12.32
CA ASP A 185 -19.81 11.94 12.92
C ASP A 185 -19.21 13.36 13.01
N SER A 186 -18.95 13.97 11.84
CA SER A 186 -18.29 15.26 11.71
C SER A 186 -19.26 16.38 11.26
N GLY A 187 -20.49 16.02 10.93
CA GLY A 187 -21.47 16.95 10.39
C GLY A 187 -21.25 17.37 8.93
N ALA A 188 -20.21 16.92 8.26
CA ALA A 188 -19.88 17.31 6.90
C ALA A 188 -20.47 16.38 5.82
N GLY A 189 -21.10 15.28 6.21
CA GLY A 189 -21.83 14.36 5.32
C GLY A 189 -21.39 12.90 5.40
N GLU A 190 -22.36 12.02 5.21
CA GLU A 190 -22.13 10.57 5.21
C GLU A 190 -21.76 10.10 3.82
N GLY A 191 -20.70 9.29 3.73
CA GLY A 191 -20.34 8.62 2.49
C GLY A 191 -21.29 7.46 2.17
N SER A 192 -21.65 7.33 0.91
CA SER A 192 -22.48 6.22 0.43
C SER A 192 -21.80 5.49 -0.71
N GLY A 193 -22.04 4.19 -0.80
CA GLY A 193 -21.49 3.37 -1.87
C GLY A 193 -22.44 2.24 -2.27
N ASN A 194 -22.23 1.72 -3.46
CA ASN A 194 -22.87 0.48 -3.90
C ASN A 194 -21.87 -0.39 -4.64
N ARG A 195 -22.10 -1.71 -4.54
CA ARG A 195 -21.33 -2.71 -5.27
C ARG A 195 -22.29 -3.66 -5.93
N GLN A 196 -22.02 -4.01 -7.16
CA GLN A 196 -22.78 -4.98 -7.92
C GLN A 196 -21.80 -5.95 -8.56
N SER A 197 -22.07 -7.24 -8.51
CA SER A 197 -21.29 -8.22 -9.24
C SER A 197 -22.19 -9.29 -9.84
N PHE A 198 -21.75 -9.79 -10.98
CA PHE A 198 -22.35 -10.88 -11.72
C PHE A 198 -21.24 -11.87 -12.07
N SER A 199 -21.49 -13.16 -11.85
CA SER A 199 -20.58 -14.24 -12.22
C SER A 199 -21.35 -15.39 -12.83
N TYR A 200 -20.84 -15.90 -13.94
CA TYR A 200 -21.38 -17.05 -14.65
C TYR A 200 -20.26 -18.04 -14.92
N VAL A 201 -20.49 -19.30 -14.59
CA VAL A 201 -19.59 -20.42 -14.89
C VAL A 201 -20.39 -21.57 -15.45
N ASP A 202 -19.96 -22.11 -16.59
CA ASP A 202 -20.58 -23.25 -17.22
C ASP A 202 -19.60 -24.14 -17.97
N GLN A 203 -20.02 -25.36 -18.29
CA GLN A 203 -19.26 -26.33 -19.04
C GLN A 203 -20.10 -26.87 -20.19
N PHE A 204 -19.47 -27.09 -21.34
CA PHE A 204 -20.11 -27.54 -22.57
C PHE A 204 -19.34 -28.73 -23.15
N ALA A 205 -19.95 -29.42 -24.11
CA ALA A 205 -19.34 -30.51 -24.84
C ALA A 205 -18.74 -31.59 -23.90
N ASP A 206 -19.55 -32.17 -23.03
CA ASP A 206 -19.12 -33.14 -22.02
C ASP A 206 -17.93 -32.69 -21.17
N ARG A 207 -17.97 -31.42 -20.75
CA ARG A 207 -16.93 -30.76 -19.91
C ARG A 207 -15.57 -30.64 -20.61
N THR A 208 -15.53 -30.64 -21.92
CA THR A 208 -14.29 -30.32 -22.65
C THR A 208 -14.07 -28.81 -22.86
N ILE A 209 -15.16 -28.03 -22.77
CA ILE A 209 -15.12 -26.57 -22.85
C ILE A 209 -15.68 -26.01 -21.55
N GLY A 210 -14.90 -25.13 -20.91
CA GLY A 210 -15.35 -24.40 -19.74
C GLY A 210 -15.34 -22.89 -20.00
N VAL A 211 -16.37 -22.17 -19.57
CA VAL A 211 -16.48 -20.72 -19.69
C VAL A 211 -16.78 -20.12 -18.33
N ALA A 212 -16.00 -19.09 -17.96
CA ALA A 212 -16.32 -18.25 -16.81
C ALA A 212 -16.34 -16.79 -17.23
N LEU A 213 -17.37 -16.06 -16.83
CA LEU A 213 -17.55 -14.64 -17.06
C LEU A 213 -17.84 -13.96 -15.73
N GLY A 214 -17.18 -12.85 -15.47
CA GLY A 214 -17.40 -12.04 -14.28
C GLY A 214 -17.47 -10.56 -14.64
N PHE A 215 -18.37 -9.86 -13.98
CA PHE A 215 -18.50 -8.41 -14.08
C PHE A 215 -18.73 -7.82 -12.69
N THR A 216 -18.12 -6.68 -12.39
CA THR A 216 -18.33 -5.98 -11.13
C THR A 216 -18.34 -4.48 -11.35
N LYS A 217 -19.16 -3.79 -10.57
CA LYS A 217 -19.22 -2.33 -10.52
C LYS A 217 -19.26 -1.88 -9.07
N LEU A 218 -18.27 -1.08 -8.70
CA LEU A 218 -18.16 -0.40 -7.42
C LEU A 218 -18.37 1.10 -7.64
N LYS A 219 -19.21 1.70 -6.86
CA LYS A 219 -19.32 3.15 -6.71
C LYS A 219 -19.28 3.47 -5.24
N ASP A 220 -18.33 4.31 -4.82
CA ASP A 220 -18.17 4.79 -3.47
C ASP A 220 -17.90 6.29 -3.51
N SER A 221 -18.73 7.07 -2.87
CA SER A 221 -18.64 8.52 -2.91
C SER A 221 -18.83 9.11 -1.52
N GLY A 222 -17.96 10.06 -1.18
CA GLY A 222 -18.08 10.86 0.02
C GLY A 222 -17.57 10.19 1.30
N ALA A 223 -16.70 9.17 1.20
CA ALA A 223 -15.98 8.73 2.39
C ALA A 223 -15.13 9.88 2.92
N GLU A 224 -15.49 10.35 4.10
CA GLU A 224 -14.90 11.52 4.71
C GLU A 224 -13.79 11.12 5.68
N GLN A 225 -12.74 11.94 5.76
CA GLN A 225 -11.62 11.78 6.68
C GLN A 225 -11.28 13.12 7.30
N LEU A 226 -10.95 13.12 8.57
CA LEU A 226 -10.48 14.32 9.27
C LEU A 226 -8.99 14.16 9.57
N LYS A 227 -8.19 15.09 9.04
CA LYS A 227 -6.73 15.11 9.22
C LYS A 227 -6.30 16.25 10.12
N PHE A 228 -5.17 16.01 10.77
CA PHE A 228 -4.36 17.00 11.44
C PHE A 228 -2.89 16.69 11.21
N ASN A 229 -2.11 17.68 10.84
CA ASN A 229 -0.66 17.59 10.64
C ASN A 229 0.00 18.76 11.38
N SER A 230 0.97 18.49 12.24
CA SER A 230 1.78 19.52 12.89
C SER A 230 3.07 19.76 12.11
N TRP A 231 3.45 21.00 11.94
CA TRP A 231 4.71 21.40 11.34
C TRP A 231 5.78 21.51 12.42
N GLY A 232 6.88 20.76 12.26
CA GLY A 232 7.94 20.69 13.26
C GLY A 232 7.52 19.99 14.58
N GLY A 233 6.31 19.47 14.66
CA GLY A 233 5.77 18.88 15.89
C GLY A 233 5.62 19.90 17.01
N TRP A 234 5.90 19.47 18.23
CA TRP A 234 5.86 20.27 19.45
C TRP A 234 7.25 20.56 20.01
N THR A 235 8.28 20.42 19.19
CA THR A 235 9.67 20.62 19.58
C THR A 235 10.24 22.00 19.26
N PRO A 236 9.66 22.83 18.36
CA PRO A 236 10.14 24.16 18.11
C PRO A 236 10.11 25.03 19.37
N GLU A 237 11.19 25.74 19.60
CA GLU A 237 11.29 26.71 20.71
C GLU A 237 10.72 28.07 20.31
N VAL A 238 10.13 28.74 21.28
CA VAL A 238 9.64 30.10 21.12
C VAL A 238 10.82 31.04 20.90
N ASP A 239 10.70 32.00 19.98
CA ASP A 239 11.74 33.00 19.77
C ASP A 239 11.95 33.85 21.04
N ALA A 240 13.07 33.63 21.70
CA ALA A 240 13.45 34.30 22.92
C ALA A 240 13.69 35.84 22.74
N LYS A 241 13.96 36.32 21.52
CA LYS A 241 14.10 37.75 21.26
C LYS A 241 12.77 38.48 21.36
N LEU A 242 11.72 37.84 20.87
CA LEU A 242 10.36 38.37 20.92
C LEU A 242 9.63 38.03 22.23
N ASN A 243 10.05 36.97 22.88
CA ASN A 243 9.39 36.41 24.08
C ASN A 243 10.45 36.06 25.14
N PRO A 244 11.17 37.03 25.72
CA PRO A 244 12.29 36.73 26.63
C PRO A 244 11.90 35.87 27.85
N SER A 245 10.70 36.04 28.37
CA SER A 245 10.19 35.23 29.50
C SER A 245 9.86 33.78 29.17
N LEU A 246 9.86 33.41 27.88
CA LEU A 246 9.57 32.06 27.37
C LEU A 246 10.81 31.42 26.71
N ALA A 247 12.02 31.92 27.01
CA ALA A 247 13.23 31.34 26.47
C ALA A 247 13.37 29.85 26.80
N GLY A 248 13.61 28.99 25.77
CA GLY A 248 13.71 27.54 25.92
C GLY A 248 12.35 26.81 26.08
N VAL A 249 11.24 27.54 26.08
CA VAL A 249 9.89 26.94 26.11
C VAL A 249 9.49 26.51 24.70
N LYS A 250 8.87 25.34 24.60
CA LYS A 250 8.46 24.74 23.34
C LYS A 250 6.96 24.93 23.07
N GLY A 251 6.61 24.97 21.78
CA GLY A 251 5.23 25.04 21.32
C GLY A 251 5.07 24.39 19.95
N ILE A 252 3.83 24.32 19.45
CA ILE A 252 3.57 23.79 18.11
C ILE A 252 4.17 24.74 17.04
N GLY A 253 4.99 24.21 16.13
CA GLY A 253 5.59 25.00 15.06
C GLY A 253 4.56 25.58 14.09
N GLY A 254 3.52 24.84 13.83
CA GLY A 254 2.38 25.19 13.00
C GLY A 254 1.50 23.97 12.78
N PHE A 255 0.41 24.13 12.06
CA PHE A 255 -0.45 22.99 11.70
C PHE A 255 -1.08 23.14 10.32
N GLY A 256 -1.48 21.98 9.76
CA GLY A 256 -2.45 21.85 8.68
C GLY A 256 -3.55 20.89 9.13
N ALA A 257 -4.79 21.31 9.02
CA ALA A 257 -5.94 20.50 9.37
C ALA A 257 -6.92 20.47 8.19
N ASP A 258 -7.26 19.29 7.71
CA ASP A 258 -8.01 19.11 6.46
C ASP A 258 -9.16 18.14 6.65
N THR A 259 -10.30 18.46 6.05
CA THR A 259 -11.38 17.51 5.75
C THR A 259 -11.20 17.04 4.31
N GLU A 260 -11.03 15.73 4.14
CA GLU A 260 -10.89 15.10 2.85
C GLU A 260 -12.13 14.26 2.52
N GLN A 261 -12.65 14.39 1.31
CA GLN A 261 -13.72 13.56 0.77
C GLN A 261 -13.20 12.80 -0.43
N SER A 262 -13.21 11.46 -0.34
CA SER A 262 -12.75 10.59 -1.41
C SER A 262 -13.90 9.93 -2.15
N ALA A 263 -13.80 9.82 -3.47
CA ALA A 263 -14.70 9.06 -4.31
C ALA A 263 -13.93 8.02 -5.11
N LEU A 264 -14.51 6.84 -5.30
CA LEU A 264 -13.94 5.78 -6.12
C LEU A 264 -15.05 5.10 -6.92
N ASN A 265 -14.89 5.06 -8.24
CA ASN A 265 -15.69 4.21 -9.10
C ASN A 265 -14.76 3.17 -9.73
N ARG A 266 -15.19 1.92 -9.80
CA ARG A 266 -14.42 0.86 -10.46
C ARG A 266 -15.36 -0.12 -11.15
N GLU A 267 -15.03 -0.44 -12.39
CA GLU A 267 -15.67 -1.49 -13.16
C GLU A 267 -14.62 -2.54 -13.47
N GLY A 268 -14.96 -3.80 -13.25
CA GLY A 268 -14.09 -4.93 -13.53
C GLY A 268 -14.79 -5.98 -14.39
N MET A 269 -14.02 -6.61 -15.25
CA MET A 269 -14.48 -7.67 -16.12
C MET A 269 -13.45 -8.79 -16.18
N MET A 270 -13.91 -10.01 -16.12
CA MET A 270 -13.11 -11.22 -16.24
C MET A 270 -13.77 -12.19 -17.23
N ALA A 271 -12.97 -12.80 -18.10
CA ALA A 271 -13.40 -13.91 -18.93
C ALA A 271 -12.32 -15.00 -18.91
N VAL A 272 -12.72 -16.24 -18.71
CA VAL A 272 -11.85 -17.41 -18.79
C VAL A 272 -12.49 -18.44 -19.72
N LEU A 273 -11.74 -18.89 -20.72
CA LEU A 273 -12.10 -19.97 -21.61
C LEU A 273 -11.10 -21.11 -21.43
N GLN A 274 -11.55 -22.27 -20.98
CA GLN A 274 -10.76 -23.49 -20.91
C GLN A 274 -11.23 -24.46 -21.99
N PHE A 275 -10.26 -25.07 -22.69
CA PHE A 275 -10.50 -26.11 -23.65
C PHE A 275 -9.61 -27.32 -23.33
N LYS A 276 -10.25 -28.44 -22.97
CA LYS A 276 -9.60 -29.68 -22.54
C LYS A 276 -10.31 -30.87 -23.20
N PRO A 277 -10.08 -31.07 -24.52
CA PRO A 277 -10.76 -32.12 -25.30
C PRO A 277 -10.38 -33.52 -24.85
N ASN A 278 -9.23 -33.70 -24.21
CA ASN A 278 -8.74 -34.98 -23.71
C ASN A 278 -7.73 -34.75 -22.55
N ARG A 279 -7.17 -35.84 -22.03
CA ARG A 279 -6.20 -35.80 -20.91
C ARG A 279 -4.82 -35.25 -21.32
N ASN A 280 -4.55 -35.15 -22.61
CA ASN A 280 -3.23 -34.77 -23.14
C ASN A 280 -3.13 -33.30 -23.56
N PHE A 281 -4.25 -32.63 -23.73
CA PHE A 281 -4.28 -31.25 -24.19
C PHE A 281 -5.18 -30.39 -23.31
N GLU A 282 -4.64 -29.26 -22.86
CA GLU A 282 -5.40 -28.23 -22.13
C GLU A 282 -4.95 -26.85 -22.61
N SER A 283 -5.88 -26.00 -22.97
CA SER A 283 -5.63 -24.61 -23.33
C SER A 283 -6.55 -23.69 -22.51
N THR A 284 -6.00 -22.63 -21.96
CA THR A 284 -6.73 -21.66 -21.15
C THR A 284 -6.43 -20.25 -21.61
N LEU A 285 -7.49 -19.51 -21.94
CA LEU A 285 -7.43 -18.10 -22.27
C LEU A 285 -8.04 -17.30 -21.12
N ASP A 286 -7.28 -16.33 -20.62
CA ASP A 286 -7.70 -15.44 -19.52
C ASP A 286 -7.69 -13.98 -20.03
N VAL A 287 -8.77 -13.25 -19.76
CA VAL A 287 -8.85 -11.81 -19.98
C VAL A 287 -9.33 -11.17 -18.68
N PHE A 288 -8.63 -10.14 -18.24
CA PHE A 288 -9.01 -9.36 -17.07
C PHE A 288 -8.88 -7.88 -17.39
N LYS A 289 -9.93 -7.12 -17.12
CA LYS A 289 -9.97 -5.67 -17.34
C LYS A 289 -10.52 -4.97 -16.10
N SER A 290 -9.88 -3.88 -15.72
CA SER A 290 -10.35 -3.01 -14.65
C SER A 290 -10.23 -1.55 -15.09
N LYS A 291 -11.28 -0.78 -14.93
CA LYS A 291 -11.31 0.65 -15.16
C LYS A 291 -11.76 1.35 -13.90
N GLY A 292 -10.96 2.29 -13.41
CA GLY A 292 -11.25 3.07 -12.22
C GLY A 292 -11.28 4.56 -12.51
N SER A 293 -12.10 5.29 -11.77
CA SER A 293 -11.95 6.72 -11.59
C SER A 293 -11.94 7.05 -10.11
N PHE A 294 -11.08 7.95 -9.71
CA PHE A 294 -10.98 8.39 -8.33
C PHE A 294 -11.08 9.91 -8.26
N GLY A 295 -11.55 10.40 -7.14
CA GLY A 295 -11.59 11.82 -6.81
C GLY A 295 -11.24 12.02 -5.34
N LEU A 296 -10.55 13.11 -5.05
CA LEU A 296 -10.25 13.58 -3.72
C LEU A 296 -10.51 15.09 -3.68
N LYS A 297 -11.38 15.52 -2.78
CA LYS A 297 -11.55 16.92 -2.42
C LYS A 297 -11.01 17.10 -1.01
N LYS A 298 -10.08 18.04 -0.86
CA LYS A 298 -9.48 18.40 0.43
C LYS A 298 -9.78 19.88 0.68
N THR A 299 -10.28 20.20 1.86
CA THR A 299 -10.52 21.56 2.30
C THR A 299 -10.00 21.71 3.72
N GLY A 300 -9.21 22.75 3.99
CA GLY A 300 -8.61 22.90 5.31
C GLY A 300 -8.02 24.27 5.58
N LEU A 301 -7.42 24.38 6.75
CA LEU A 301 -6.69 25.55 7.22
C LEU A 301 -5.30 25.13 7.66
N GLU A 302 -4.30 25.91 7.27
CA GLU A 302 -2.91 25.73 7.71
C GLU A 302 -2.26 27.06 8.05
N GLY A 303 -1.20 27.02 8.88
CA GLY A 303 -0.39 28.19 9.22
C GLY A 303 0.66 27.89 10.26
N ALA A 304 1.70 28.72 10.24
CA ALA A 304 2.77 28.70 11.23
C ALA A 304 2.32 29.35 12.54
N ILE A 305 2.83 28.85 13.67
CA ILE A 305 2.54 29.39 15.01
C ILE A 305 3.83 29.76 15.74
N VAL A 306 4.73 28.79 16.01
CA VAL A 306 6.01 29.00 16.68
C VAL A 306 7.12 28.52 15.76
N GLY A 307 8.11 29.37 15.52
CA GLY A 307 9.37 29.06 14.90
C GLY A 307 9.33 27.94 13.86
N SER A 308 8.84 28.21 12.67
CA SER A 308 9.01 27.27 11.56
C SER A 308 10.24 27.63 10.77
N ALA A 309 11.14 26.68 10.56
CA ALA A 309 12.34 26.87 9.78
C ALA A 309 12.02 27.43 8.38
N GLY A 310 12.35 28.68 8.17
CA GLY A 310 12.72 29.25 6.86
C GLY A 310 11.61 29.59 5.86
N MET A 311 10.37 29.19 6.01
CA MET A 311 9.33 29.46 5.01
C MET A 311 8.26 30.46 5.45
N TYR A 312 8.09 30.69 6.74
CA TYR A 312 7.04 31.54 7.30
C TYR A 312 7.67 32.42 8.38
N ASP A 313 7.40 33.71 8.33
CA ASP A 313 7.95 34.64 9.32
C ASP A 313 7.27 34.38 10.69
N PRO A 314 8.02 33.79 11.66
CA PRO A 314 7.44 33.39 12.93
C PRO A 314 7.52 34.51 13.96
N ASN A 315 7.36 35.77 13.56
CA ASN A 315 7.40 36.92 14.46
C ASN A 315 6.19 36.94 15.43
N ALA A 316 5.81 35.78 15.95
CA ALA A 316 4.71 35.68 16.90
C ALA A 316 5.13 36.13 18.28
N VAL A 317 4.43 37.14 18.81
CA VAL A 317 4.45 37.48 20.23
C VAL A 317 3.41 36.58 20.90
N VAL A 318 3.83 35.93 21.99
CA VAL A 318 2.96 35.05 22.77
C VAL A 318 2.41 35.83 23.96
N SER A 319 1.10 35.81 24.11
CA SER A 319 0.39 36.37 25.28
C SER A 319 -0.46 35.30 25.95
N ASN A 320 -0.73 35.51 27.24
CA ASN A 320 -1.51 34.58 28.05
C ASN A 320 -0.98 33.14 28.06
N ALA A 321 0.36 33.00 28.00
CA ALA A 321 1.00 31.70 27.96
C ALA A 321 0.86 30.96 29.28
N VAL A 322 0.38 29.74 29.25
CA VAL A 322 0.47 28.78 30.36
C VAL A 322 1.53 27.75 29.96
N VAL A 323 2.51 27.54 30.81
CA VAL A 323 3.65 26.64 30.56
C VAL A 323 3.61 25.49 31.57
N ALA A 324 3.66 24.26 31.06
CA ALA A 324 3.85 23.07 31.86
C ALA A 324 4.85 22.12 31.19
N ASN A 325 5.76 21.56 31.97
CA ASN A 325 6.79 20.61 31.50
C ASN A 325 7.64 21.14 30.31
N GLY A 326 7.88 22.45 30.26
CA GLY A 326 8.65 23.09 29.19
C GLY A 326 7.87 23.33 27.88
N PHE A 327 6.55 23.15 27.90
CA PHE A 327 5.67 23.39 26.77
C PHE A 327 4.62 24.45 27.07
N ILE A 328 4.27 25.26 26.08
CA ILE A 328 3.07 26.10 26.16
C ILE A 328 1.85 25.15 26.04
N THR A 329 1.03 25.11 27.08
CA THR A 329 -0.22 24.33 27.09
C THR A 329 -1.41 25.14 26.60
N ASP A 330 -1.37 26.44 26.85
CA ASP A 330 -2.35 27.42 26.39
C ASP A 330 -1.63 28.72 26.04
N GLY A 331 -2.09 29.40 24.99
CA GLY A 331 -1.47 30.64 24.58
C GLY A 331 -2.16 31.30 23.38
N LYS A 332 -2.01 32.63 23.28
CA LYS A 332 -2.43 33.42 22.14
C LYS A 332 -1.23 33.94 21.39
N PHE A 333 -1.17 33.65 20.10
CA PHE A 333 -0.05 33.97 19.20
C PHE A 333 -0.49 35.06 18.23
N SER A 334 0.30 36.13 18.11
CA SER A 334 0.11 37.17 17.11
C SER A 334 0.71 36.75 15.76
N ASN A 335 0.47 37.52 14.73
CA ASN A 335 1.04 37.36 13.39
C ASN A 335 0.71 36.03 12.70
N TYR A 336 -0.41 35.39 13.06
CA TYR A 336 -0.87 34.19 12.39
C TYR A 336 -1.37 34.52 10.96
N ARG A 337 -0.84 33.80 9.98
CA ARG A 337 -1.32 33.86 8.58
C ARG A 337 -1.97 32.54 8.23
N GLY A 338 -3.28 32.46 8.38
CA GLY A 338 -4.04 31.29 8.01
C GLY A 338 -4.22 31.20 6.50
N VAL A 339 -3.88 30.05 5.95
CA VAL A 339 -4.11 29.70 4.54
C VAL A 339 -5.21 28.68 4.44
N VAL A 340 -6.34 29.06 3.84
CA VAL A 340 -7.38 28.11 3.49
C VAL A 340 -6.95 27.37 2.21
N ARG A 341 -6.83 26.06 2.32
CA ARG A 341 -6.50 25.17 1.20
C ARG A 341 -7.77 24.54 0.63
N ASN A 342 -7.89 24.59 -0.68
CA ASN A 342 -8.78 23.71 -1.43
C ASN A 342 -7.95 22.96 -2.48
N HIS A 343 -7.89 21.65 -2.29
CA HIS A 343 -7.19 20.75 -3.17
C HIS A 343 -8.20 19.79 -3.79
N LEU A 344 -8.15 19.68 -5.11
CA LEU A 344 -8.92 18.72 -5.86
C LEU A 344 -7.97 17.83 -6.63
N GLU A 345 -8.10 16.52 -6.43
CA GLU A 345 -7.44 15.52 -7.26
C GLU A 345 -8.50 14.63 -7.89
N ALA A 346 -8.36 14.37 -9.18
CA ALA A 346 -9.21 13.43 -9.91
C ALA A 346 -8.36 12.67 -10.93
N GLY A 347 -8.73 11.45 -11.24
CA GLY A 347 -8.01 10.69 -12.22
C GLY A 347 -8.73 9.42 -12.62
N ASP A 348 -8.24 8.87 -13.73
CA ASP A 348 -8.68 7.60 -14.28
C ASP A 348 -7.50 6.63 -14.34
N ASP A 349 -7.75 5.39 -14.01
CA ASP A 349 -6.84 4.29 -14.22
C ASP A 349 -7.49 3.17 -15.03
N LYS A 350 -6.70 2.48 -15.82
CA LYS A 350 -7.14 1.37 -16.64
C LYS A 350 -6.09 0.27 -16.62
N LEU A 351 -6.50 -0.93 -16.25
CA LEU A 351 -5.71 -2.16 -16.32
C LEU A 351 -6.33 -3.09 -17.36
N ASP A 352 -5.55 -3.49 -18.34
CA ASP A 352 -5.86 -4.56 -19.29
C ASP A 352 -4.85 -5.70 -19.10
N SER A 353 -5.32 -6.90 -18.84
CA SER A 353 -4.48 -8.08 -18.67
C SER A 353 -5.02 -9.23 -19.52
N PHE A 354 -4.12 -9.86 -20.25
CA PHE A 354 -4.41 -10.99 -21.15
C PHE A 354 -3.41 -12.10 -20.88
N GLY A 355 -3.85 -13.34 -20.99
CA GLY A 355 -2.99 -14.48 -20.89
C GLY A 355 -3.53 -15.69 -21.64
N TRP A 356 -2.64 -16.41 -22.31
CA TRP A 356 -2.95 -17.65 -22.99
C TRP A 356 -1.94 -18.72 -22.60
N ASN A 357 -2.43 -19.76 -21.93
CA ASN A 357 -1.66 -20.91 -21.48
C ASN A 357 -2.09 -22.16 -22.25
N THR A 358 -1.14 -22.95 -22.72
CA THR A 358 -1.40 -24.22 -23.38
C THR A 358 -0.46 -25.29 -22.82
N LYS A 359 -1.03 -26.45 -22.48
CA LYS A 359 -0.31 -27.63 -22.00
C LYS A 359 -0.56 -28.79 -22.96
N PHE A 360 0.50 -29.47 -23.30
CA PHE A 360 0.48 -30.66 -24.13
C PHE A 360 1.26 -31.78 -23.46
N LYS A 361 0.60 -32.92 -23.24
CA LYS A 361 1.20 -34.11 -22.62
C LYS A 361 1.41 -35.19 -23.70
N MET A 362 2.63 -35.72 -23.78
CA MET A 362 3.04 -36.76 -24.71
C MET A 362 3.89 -37.79 -23.96
N GLY A 363 3.30 -38.92 -23.60
CA GLY A 363 3.94 -39.91 -22.72
C GLY A 363 4.31 -39.29 -21.38
N ASP A 364 5.59 -39.36 -21.01
CA ASP A 364 6.15 -38.80 -19.78
C ASP A 364 6.44 -37.31 -19.85
N TRP A 365 6.35 -36.70 -21.03
CA TRP A 365 6.63 -35.30 -21.25
C TRP A 365 5.36 -34.44 -21.14
N THR A 366 5.52 -33.28 -20.53
CA THR A 366 4.51 -32.20 -20.56
C THR A 366 5.19 -30.93 -21.02
N ALA A 367 4.78 -30.42 -22.18
CA ALA A 367 5.19 -29.10 -22.66
C ALA A 367 4.15 -28.06 -22.27
N THR A 368 4.62 -26.89 -21.83
CA THR A 368 3.75 -25.74 -21.49
C THR A 368 4.24 -24.49 -22.20
N GLY A 369 3.34 -23.81 -22.87
CA GLY A 369 3.54 -22.46 -23.41
C GLY A 369 2.59 -21.48 -22.75
N ASP A 370 3.08 -20.28 -22.44
CA ASP A 370 2.29 -19.20 -21.86
C ASP A 370 2.72 -17.86 -22.48
N ILE A 371 1.74 -17.08 -22.90
CA ILE A 371 1.94 -15.72 -23.43
C ILE A 371 1.03 -14.80 -22.63
N ALA A 372 1.57 -13.68 -22.16
CA ALA A 372 0.81 -12.73 -21.36
C ALA A 372 1.19 -11.29 -21.64
N SER A 373 0.23 -10.41 -21.44
CA SER A 373 0.43 -8.95 -21.44
C SER A 373 -0.39 -8.34 -20.33
N SER A 374 0.21 -7.43 -19.58
CA SER A 374 -0.48 -6.59 -18.58
C SER A 374 -0.10 -5.14 -18.82
N LYS A 375 -1.09 -4.26 -18.96
CA LYS A 375 -0.88 -2.84 -19.25
C LYS A 375 -1.75 -1.99 -18.35
N VAL A 376 -1.13 -0.99 -17.72
CA VAL A 376 -1.79 0.06 -16.94
C VAL A 376 -1.57 1.41 -17.59
N ASN A 377 -2.62 2.20 -17.68
CA ASN A 377 -2.57 3.62 -17.98
C ASN A 377 -3.28 4.38 -16.85
N ARG A 378 -2.61 5.37 -16.27
CA ARG A 378 -3.17 6.27 -15.28
C ARG A 378 -2.92 7.71 -15.68
N VAL A 379 -3.97 8.52 -15.64
CA VAL A 379 -3.92 9.98 -15.80
C VAL A 379 -4.61 10.59 -14.60
N SER A 380 -3.96 11.52 -13.93
CA SER A 380 -4.59 12.29 -12.86
C SER A 380 -4.42 13.78 -13.08
N SER A 381 -5.31 14.56 -12.50
CA SER A 381 -5.24 16.02 -12.46
C SER A 381 -5.33 16.45 -11.00
N ARG A 382 -4.47 17.38 -10.62
CA ARG A 382 -4.44 17.95 -9.28
C ARG A 382 -4.46 19.46 -9.38
N TYR A 383 -5.34 20.07 -8.59
CA TYR A 383 -5.47 21.51 -8.46
C TYR A 383 -5.38 21.86 -6.97
N GLU A 384 -4.34 22.57 -6.59
CA GLU A 384 -4.16 23.12 -5.25
C GLU A 384 -4.39 24.62 -5.32
N THR A 385 -5.28 25.16 -4.49
CA THR A 385 -5.61 26.59 -4.49
C THR A 385 -5.63 27.11 -3.06
N THR A 386 -5.35 28.39 -2.91
CA THR A 386 -5.22 29.07 -1.61
C THR A 386 -6.13 30.27 -1.51
N ALA A 387 -6.64 30.51 -0.29
CA ALA A 387 -7.36 31.71 0.06
C ALA A 387 -6.96 32.16 1.50
N GLY A 388 -7.12 33.46 1.76
CA GLY A 388 -6.83 34.06 3.06
C GLY A 388 -6.92 35.56 2.99
N LEU A 389 -6.20 36.26 3.89
CA LEU A 389 -6.01 37.69 3.79
C LEU A 389 -5.13 38.03 2.57
N ALA A 390 -5.32 39.20 1.98
CA ALA A 390 -4.50 39.64 0.85
C ALA A 390 -3.02 39.56 1.17
N GLY A 391 -2.19 39.05 0.23
CA GLY A 391 -0.80 38.64 0.49
C GLY A 391 0.14 39.74 0.99
N ASN A 392 -0.13 41.01 0.68
CA ASN A 392 0.60 42.18 1.18
C ASN A 392 -0.14 42.93 2.31
N SER A 393 -1.16 42.33 2.90
CA SER A 393 -1.91 42.96 3.99
C SER A 393 -1.03 43.13 5.22
N ALA A 394 -1.01 44.32 5.79
CA ALA A 394 -0.42 44.57 7.09
C ALA A 394 -1.23 43.93 8.22
N SER A 395 -2.50 43.65 7.98
CA SER A 395 -3.39 42.97 8.93
C SER A 395 -3.08 41.49 8.94
N GLN A 396 -2.78 40.96 10.11
CA GLN A 396 -2.58 39.54 10.34
C GLN A 396 -3.59 39.06 11.39
N ASP A 397 -3.82 37.76 11.41
CA ASP A 397 -4.69 37.14 12.39
C ASP A 397 -3.92 36.78 13.68
N THR A 398 -4.65 36.34 14.67
CA THR A 398 -4.14 35.71 15.88
C THR A 398 -4.60 34.26 15.94
N MET A 399 -3.78 33.39 16.51
CA MET A 399 -4.17 32.01 16.80
C MET A 399 -4.09 31.77 18.32
N THR A 400 -5.16 31.31 18.91
CA THR A 400 -5.16 30.79 20.27
C THR A 400 -5.22 29.29 20.24
N TYR A 401 -4.40 28.59 21.02
CA TYR A 401 -4.62 27.20 21.33
C TYR A 401 -4.68 26.97 22.84
N SER A 402 -5.45 25.95 23.24
CA SER A 402 -5.62 25.58 24.64
C SER A 402 -5.78 24.08 24.80
N GLY A 403 -5.43 23.57 25.98
CA GLY A 403 -5.67 22.18 26.37
C GLY A 403 -4.61 21.19 25.89
N PHE A 404 -3.40 21.64 25.51
CA PHE A 404 -2.29 20.74 25.25
C PHE A 404 -1.70 20.24 26.56
N ASN A 405 -1.64 18.93 26.75
CA ASN A 405 -1.14 18.31 27.97
C ASN A 405 0.24 17.65 27.85
N GLY A 406 0.97 17.95 26.76
CA GLY A 406 2.27 17.36 26.48
C GLY A 406 2.27 16.07 25.66
N SER A 407 1.12 15.41 25.51
CA SER A 407 1.05 14.11 24.82
C SER A 407 -0.23 13.86 24.04
N ASN A 408 -1.31 14.64 24.24
CA ASN A 408 -2.60 14.37 23.60
C ASN A 408 -3.11 15.55 22.78
N PHE A 409 -3.19 15.34 21.46
CA PHE A 409 -3.78 16.29 20.53
C PHE A 409 -5.31 16.36 20.58
N ASP A 410 -5.97 15.34 21.10
CA ASP A 410 -7.44 15.27 21.05
C ASP A 410 -8.10 16.33 21.94
N SER A 411 -7.37 16.83 22.93
CA SER A 411 -7.83 17.87 23.85
C SER A 411 -7.52 19.28 23.35
N VAL A 412 -6.68 19.44 22.31
CA VAL A 412 -6.24 20.78 21.86
C VAL A 412 -7.32 21.43 21.02
N LYS A 413 -7.73 22.62 21.44
CA LYS A 413 -8.64 23.49 20.74
C LYS A 413 -7.89 24.67 20.12
N PHE A 414 -8.02 24.84 18.82
CA PHE A 414 -7.51 25.98 18.07
C PHE A 414 -8.62 26.98 17.79
N THR A 415 -8.34 28.27 18.03
CA THR A 415 -9.32 29.34 17.82
C THR A 415 -8.60 30.52 17.13
N PRO A 416 -8.85 30.73 15.83
CA PRO A 416 -8.36 31.89 15.12
C PRO A 416 -9.13 33.16 15.52
N GLY A 417 -8.52 34.32 15.33
CA GLY A 417 -9.20 35.62 15.54
C GLY A 417 -10.16 35.95 14.43
N LEU A 418 -9.91 35.51 13.21
CA LEU A 418 -10.76 35.70 12.02
C LEU A 418 -11.74 34.54 11.80
N ASN A 419 -12.86 34.85 11.19
CA ASN A 419 -13.77 33.85 10.67
C ASN A 419 -13.36 33.44 9.25
N TYR A 420 -12.71 32.28 9.11
CA TYR A 420 -12.25 31.76 7.82
C TYR A 420 -13.37 31.24 6.90
N ALA A 421 -14.64 31.29 7.34
CA ALA A 421 -15.81 31.07 6.51
C ALA A 421 -16.39 32.35 5.92
N ASP A 422 -15.89 33.53 6.33
CA ASP A 422 -16.35 34.83 5.86
C ASP A 422 -15.71 35.24 4.53
N ARG A 423 -16.50 35.19 3.44
CA ARG A 423 -16.03 35.55 2.10
C ARG A 423 -15.79 37.05 1.90
N SER A 424 -16.29 37.89 2.78
CA SER A 424 -16.00 39.31 2.73
C SER A 424 -14.56 39.60 3.09
N VAL A 425 -13.95 38.76 3.94
CA VAL A 425 -12.61 38.87 4.44
C VAL A 425 -11.63 37.94 3.74
N ILE A 426 -12.04 36.66 3.54
CA ILE A 426 -11.21 35.62 2.94
C ILE A 426 -11.34 35.68 1.42
N LYS A 427 -10.22 35.90 0.75
CA LYS A 427 -10.11 36.05 -0.72
C LYS A 427 -9.17 34.99 -1.31
N LEU A 428 -9.37 34.65 -2.59
CA LEU A 428 -8.41 33.89 -3.36
C LEU A 428 -7.18 34.75 -3.62
N THR A 429 -6.00 34.29 -3.18
CA THR A 429 -4.75 35.05 -3.30
C THR A 429 -3.56 34.15 -2.94
N ASP A 430 -2.36 34.63 -3.26
CA ASP A 430 -1.10 34.08 -2.73
C ASP A 430 -0.86 34.58 -1.30
N VAL A 431 -1.45 33.91 -0.32
CA VAL A 431 -1.46 34.36 1.08
C VAL A 431 -0.06 34.49 1.67
N MET A 432 0.86 33.60 1.28
CA MET A 432 2.17 33.44 1.92
C MET A 432 3.34 33.92 1.05
N GLY A 433 3.08 34.36 -0.18
CA GLY A 433 4.16 34.70 -1.12
C GLY A 433 5.02 33.46 -1.48
N TRP A 434 4.42 32.30 -1.59
CA TRP A 434 5.11 31.01 -1.80
C TRP A 434 5.90 30.92 -3.09
N SER A 435 5.63 31.78 -4.03
CA SER A 435 6.31 31.82 -5.31
C SER A 435 7.66 32.55 -5.29
N GLY A 436 8.16 32.97 -4.12
CA GLY A 436 9.39 33.73 -4.02
C GLY A 436 9.20 35.24 -4.23
N GLY A 437 7.99 35.74 -3.96
CA GLY A 437 7.65 37.17 -3.95
C GLY A 437 6.92 37.67 -5.19
N PRO A 438 6.83 39.01 -5.36
CA PRO A 438 5.98 39.64 -6.35
C PRO A 438 6.26 39.31 -7.82
N SER A 439 7.48 38.90 -8.13
CA SER A 439 7.88 38.54 -9.50
C SER A 439 7.35 37.19 -9.98
N SER A 440 6.77 36.39 -9.09
CA SER A 440 6.38 35.00 -9.37
C SER A 440 5.21 34.55 -8.50
N PRO A 441 4.04 35.23 -8.55
CA PRO A 441 2.92 34.94 -7.66
C PRO A 441 2.31 33.55 -7.92
N GLN A 442 1.76 32.96 -6.86
CA GLN A 442 1.16 31.62 -6.90
C GLN A 442 -0.05 31.52 -5.96
N ALA A 443 -1.25 31.74 -6.49
CA ALA A 443 -2.50 31.52 -5.76
C ALA A 443 -2.99 30.07 -5.83
N GLY A 444 -2.20 29.22 -6.48
CA GLY A 444 -2.44 27.79 -6.58
C GLY A 444 -1.44 27.11 -7.51
N TYR A 445 -1.63 25.79 -7.66
CA TYR A 445 -0.80 24.93 -8.48
C TYR A 445 -1.62 23.86 -9.18
N ALA A 446 -1.29 23.57 -10.43
CA ALA A 446 -1.93 22.51 -11.20
C ALA A 446 -0.89 21.50 -11.69
N ALA A 447 -1.21 20.21 -11.62
CA ALA A 447 -0.38 19.15 -12.12
C ALA A 447 -1.21 18.05 -12.78
N VAL A 448 -0.69 17.50 -13.89
CA VAL A 448 -1.32 16.40 -14.65
C VAL A 448 -0.27 15.29 -14.86
N PRO A 449 0.04 14.50 -13.83
CA PRO A 449 0.90 13.36 -13.97
C PRO A 449 0.21 12.22 -14.73
N GLN A 450 0.99 11.53 -15.57
CA GLN A 450 0.58 10.37 -16.33
C GLN A 450 1.58 9.23 -16.10
N VAL A 451 1.08 8.01 -15.94
CA VAL A 451 1.89 6.79 -15.81
C VAL A 451 1.36 5.75 -16.78
N THR A 452 2.25 5.19 -17.57
CA THR A 452 2.00 4.00 -18.38
C THR A 452 2.99 2.93 -17.96
N ASP A 453 2.50 1.73 -17.66
CA ASP A 453 3.32 0.56 -17.35
C ASP A 453 2.81 -0.63 -18.18
N GLN A 454 3.69 -1.30 -18.85
CA GLN A 454 3.37 -2.49 -19.66
C GLN A 454 4.40 -3.59 -19.41
N VAL A 455 3.89 -4.80 -19.20
CA VAL A 455 4.68 -6.03 -19.02
C VAL A 455 4.18 -7.06 -20.01
N ASP A 456 5.06 -7.46 -20.93
CA ASP A 456 4.81 -8.54 -21.89
C ASP A 456 5.68 -9.74 -21.52
N ASN A 457 5.11 -10.93 -21.57
CA ASN A 457 5.75 -12.13 -21.05
C ASN A 457 5.52 -13.32 -21.98
N ILE A 458 6.59 -14.09 -22.24
CA ILE A 458 6.54 -15.38 -22.93
C ILE A 458 7.26 -16.40 -22.06
N ARG A 459 6.58 -17.49 -21.73
CA ARG A 459 7.13 -18.59 -20.95
C ARG A 459 6.95 -19.91 -21.67
N LEU A 460 8.02 -20.69 -21.74
CA LEU A 460 8.04 -22.05 -22.28
C LEU A 460 8.64 -22.98 -21.24
N SER A 461 8.06 -24.15 -21.02
CA SER A 461 8.65 -25.18 -20.20
C SER A 461 8.38 -26.59 -20.73
N ALA A 462 9.29 -27.49 -20.42
CA ALA A 462 9.17 -28.92 -20.70
C ALA A 462 9.48 -29.69 -19.41
N ARG A 463 8.52 -30.48 -18.93
CA ARG A 463 8.65 -31.36 -17.77
C ARG A 463 8.63 -32.80 -18.23
N ARG A 464 9.58 -33.59 -17.72
CA ARG A 464 9.61 -35.04 -17.91
C ARG A 464 9.42 -35.75 -16.57
N ASN A 465 8.44 -36.65 -16.51
CA ASN A 465 8.30 -37.56 -15.37
C ASN A 465 9.42 -38.62 -15.46
N LEU A 466 10.05 -38.88 -14.32
CA LEU A 466 11.15 -39.80 -14.16
C LEU A 466 10.80 -40.77 -13.03
N ASN A 467 11.30 -42.00 -13.10
CA ASN A 467 11.23 -42.97 -11.99
C ASN A 467 12.67 -43.27 -11.56
N MET A 468 13.40 -42.26 -11.08
CA MET A 468 14.82 -42.34 -10.77
C MET A 468 15.06 -42.09 -9.28
N GLY A 469 14.73 -43.12 -8.47
CA GLY A 469 14.98 -43.07 -7.00
C GLY A 469 14.21 -41.89 -6.36
N HIS A 470 14.94 -40.86 -5.90
CA HIS A 470 14.36 -39.70 -5.22
C HIS A 470 13.91 -38.59 -6.16
N LEU A 471 14.13 -38.70 -7.48
CA LEU A 471 13.80 -37.67 -8.46
C LEU A 471 12.61 -38.12 -9.31
N ASN A 472 11.45 -37.52 -9.08
CA ASN A 472 10.20 -37.84 -9.76
C ASN A 472 10.03 -37.16 -11.12
N SER A 473 10.54 -35.96 -11.26
CA SER A 473 10.48 -35.24 -12.51
C SER A 473 11.56 -34.19 -12.63
N VAL A 474 11.87 -33.80 -13.87
CA VAL A 474 12.71 -32.64 -14.17
C VAL A 474 11.93 -31.73 -15.09
N GLU A 475 11.94 -30.45 -14.78
CA GLU A 475 11.38 -29.37 -15.62
C GLU A 475 12.48 -28.40 -15.99
N LEU A 476 12.54 -28.09 -17.29
CA LEU A 476 13.36 -27.02 -17.84
C LEU A 476 12.42 -25.93 -18.34
N GLY A 477 12.77 -24.67 -18.12
CA GLY A 477 11.95 -23.58 -18.60
C GLY A 477 12.71 -22.32 -18.90
N LEU A 478 12.09 -21.51 -19.74
CA LEU A 478 12.55 -20.20 -20.17
C LEU A 478 11.40 -19.22 -20.03
N ASN A 479 11.66 -18.09 -19.37
CA ASN A 479 10.72 -16.98 -19.27
C ASN A 479 11.39 -15.70 -19.77
N MET A 480 10.76 -14.99 -20.68
CA MET A 480 11.19 -13.70 -21.20
C MET A 480 10.14 -12.66 -20.88
N ALA A 481 10.51 -11.65 -20.11
CA ALA A 481 9.66 -10.51 -19.74
C ALA A 481 10.27 -9.21 -20.27
N ASP A 482 9.45 -8.41 -20.94
CA ASP A 482 9.79 -7.05 -21.39
C ASP A 482 8.85 -6.08 -20.67
N ARG A 483 9.42 -5.15 -19.89
CA ARG A 483 8.66 -4.15 -19.15
C ARG A 483 9.08 -2.76 -19.53
N THR A 484 8.11 -1.91 -19.82
CA THR A 484 8.32 -0.49 -20.08
C THR A 484 7.42 0.33 -19.17
N LYS A 485 8.01 1.19 -18.37
CA LYS A 485 7.28 2.17 -17.55
C LYS A 485 7.69 3.58 -17.97
N VAL A 486 6.69 4.41 -18.23
CA VAL A 486 6.86 5.82 -18.61
C VAL A 486 6.07 6.68 -17.64
N ARG A 487 6.69 7.73 -17.14
CA ARG A 487 6.05 8.78 -16.39
C ARG A 487 6.31 10.12 -17.05
N THR A 488 5.23 10.91 -17.19
CA THR A 488 5.29 12.29 -17.65
C THR A 488 4.41 13.17 -16.79
N THR A 489 4.70 14.47 -16.74
CA THR A 489 3.85 15.42 -16.03
C THR A 489 3.79 16.75 -16.76
N GLN A 490 2.64 17.42 -16.62
CA GLN A 490 2.50 18.81 -17.00
C GLN A 490 2.09 19.57 -15.75
N GLU A 491 2.86 20.57 -15.38
CA GLU A 491 2.64 21.33 -14.16
C GLU A 491 2.66 22.83 -14.44
N GLY A 492 2.03 23.61 -13.57
CA GLY A 492 2.02 25.05 -13.66
C GLY A 492 1.45 25.72 -12.42
N ARG A 493 1.77 26.99 -12.29
CA ARG A 493 1.22 27.86 -11.25
C ARG A 493 -0.15 28.35 -11.66
N LEU A 494 -1.05 28.43 -10.71
CA LEU A 494 -2.33 29.12 -10.88
C LEU A 494 -2.18 30.53 -10.33
N MET A 495 -2.27 31.51 -11.22
CA MET A 495 -2.18 32.93 -10.91
C MET A 495 -3.58 33.54 -10.96
N ILE A 496 -3.87 34.53 -10.11
CA ILE A 496 -5.08 35.31 -10.26
C ILE A 496 -5.01 36.10 -11.58
N ALA A 497 -6.07 36.00 -12.37
CA ALA A 497 -6.18 36.68 -13.68
C ALA A 497 -5.92 38.20 -13.59
N GLY A 498 -5.26 38.73 -14.61
CA GLY A 498 -4.91 40.14 -14.67
C GLY A 498 -3.47 40.46 -14.24
N GLY A 499 -2.62 39.45 -13.96
CA GLY A 499 -1.16 39.61 -13.81
C GLY A 499 -0.66 40.40 -12.60
N ASN A 500 -1.54 40.70 -11.64
CA ASN A 500 -1.13 41.37 -10.40
C ASN A 500 -0.45 40.33 -9.49
N PRO A 501 0.80 40.52 -9.06
CA PRO A 501 1.50 39.62 -8.14
C PRO A 501 0.75 39.36 -6.83
N TYR A 502 0.02 40.33 -6.35
CA TYR A 502 -0.86 40.23 -5.17
C TYR A 502 -2.33 40.20 -5.57
N GLY A 503 -2.63 39.66 -6.76
CA GLY A 503 -4.00 39.55 -7.25
C GLY A 503 -4.94 38.91 -6.23
N VAL A 504 -6.11 39.50 -6.13
CA VAL A 504 -7.15 39.09 -5.17
C VAL A 504 -8.43 38.84 -5.96
N ALA A 505 -9.08 37.74 -5.71
CA ALA A 505 -10.41 37.47 -6.29
C ALA A 505 -11.36 36.94 -5.22
N ASP A 506 -12.65 37.11 -5.46
CA ASP A 506 -13.68 36.58 -4.57
C ASP A 506 -13.71 35.05 -4.62
N VAL A 507 -13.90 34.41 -3.44
CA VAL A 507 -14.11 32.97 -3.36
C VAL A 507 -15.44 32.59 -3.98
N PRO A 508 -15.49 31.78 -5.05
CA PRO A 508 -16.73 31.45 -5.74
C PRO A 508 -17.65 30.53 -4.91
N GLY A 509 -18.96 30.63 -5.21
CA GLY A 509 -19.98 29.79 -4.60
C GLY A 509 -20.29 30.15 -3.13
N SER A 510 -20.97 29.27 -2.42
CA SER A 510 -21.37 29.43 -1.01
C SER A 510 -20.93 28.29 -0.07
N GLY A 511 -20.08 27.39 -0.54
CA GLY A 511 -19.65 26.20 0.22
C GLY A 511 -18.85 26.56 1.46
N VAL A 512 -19.13 25.89 2.57
CA VAL A 512 -18.35 25.91 3.82
C VAL A 512 -17.98 24.49 4.16
N SER A 513 -16.80 24.30 4.70
CA SER A 513 -16.29 23.03 5.22
C SER A 513 -15.68 23.28 6.61
N VAL A 514 -15.17 22.24 7.24
CA VAL A 514 -14.42 22.35 8.49
C VAL A 514 -12.95 21.98 8.25
N ALA A 515 -12.05 22.60 8.98
CA ALA A 515 -10.62 22.30 8.93
C ALA A 515 -10.31 21.06 9.79
N GLY A 516 -10.49 19.87 9.22
CA GLY A 516 -10.14 18.59 9.83
C GLY A 516 -10.61 18.41 11.24
N THR A 517 -9.71 17.91 12.11
CA THR A 517 -10.04 17.65 13.52
C THR A 517 -10.18 18.92 14.37
N THR A 518 -9.78 20.10 13.86
CA THR A 518 -9.91 21.36 14.61
C THR A 518 -11.34 21.88 14.66
N GLY A 519 -12.18 21.49 13.69
CA GLY A 519 -13.54 21.95 13.58
C GLY A 519 -13.71 23.41 13.15
N ILE A 520 -12.63 24.13 12.79
CA ILE A 520 -12.67 25.53 12.37
C ILE A 520 -13.42 25.62 11.03
N PRO A 521 -14.50 26.42 10.93
CA PRO A 521 -15.19 26.62 9.67
C PRO A 521 -14.33 27.37 8.66
N VAL A 522 -14.30 26.92 7.40
CA VAL A 522 -13.51 27.51 6.31
C VAL A 522 -14.32 27.59 5.02
N VAL A 523 -14.05 28.57 4.17
CA VAL A 523 -14.63 28.65 2.81
C VAL A 523 -14.24 27.44 1.99
N SER A 524 -15.14 26.94 1.14
CA SER A 524 -14.93 25.79 0.26
C SER A 524 -15.41 26.08 -1.14
N TRP A 525 -14.64 25.71 -2.17
CA TRP A 525 -14.97 25.88 -3.59
C TRP A 525 -14.41 24.78 -4.47
N ASP A 526 -14.89 24.69 -5.70
CA ASP A 526 -14.31 23.82 -6.73
C ASP A 526 -13.46 24.69 -7.69
N PRO A 527 -12.14 24.51 -7.70
CA PRO A 527 -11.26 25.36 -8.52
C PRO A 527 -11.40 25.12 -10.03
N ARG A 528 -11.95 23.96 -10.47
CA ARG A 528 -12.04 23.62 -11.91
C ARG A 528 -12.89 24.60 -12.71
N GLY A 529 -13.99 25.07 -12.13
CA GLY A 529 -14.86 26.07 -12.77
C GLY A 529 -14.28 27.47 -12.84
N SER A 530 -13.11 27.69 -12.22
CA SER A 530 -12.45 28.99 -12.13
C SER A 530 -11.23 29.12 -13.05
N LEU A 531 -10.88 28.07 -13.77
CA LEU A 531 -9.78 28.10 -14.75
C LEU A 531 -10.18 28.89 -15.99
N GLY A 532 -9.32 29.81 -16.41
CA GLY A 532 -9.59 30.72 -17.54
C GLY A 532 -10.53 31.91 -17.22
N THR A 533 -11.02 31.98 -15.97
CA THR A 533 -11.86 33.12 -15.51
C THR A 533 -11.23 33.82 -14.32
N ILE A 534 -11.01 33.10 -13.22
CA ILE A 534 -10.39 33.62 -12.02
C ILE A 534 -8.90 33.30 -12.01
N TYR A 535 -8.53 32.07 -12.46
CA TYR A 535 -7.16 31.62 -12.52
C TYR A 535 -6.64 31.51 -13.94
N GLU A 536 -5.43 31.98 -14.16
CA GLU A 536 -4.60 31.74 -15.34
C GLU A 536 -3.56 30.69 -15.03
N LEU A 537 -3.37 29.71 -15.93
CA LEU A 537 -2.34 28.69 -15.78
C LEU A 537 -1.02 29.16 -16.41
N ALA A 538 -0.06 29.51 -15.58
CA ALA A 538 1.32 29.73 -16.01
C ALA A 538 2.08 28.40 -15.99
N ARG A 539 2.30 27.79 -17.16
CA ARG A 539 3.06 26.55 -17.29
C ARG A 539 4.44 26.69 -16.68
N LYS A 540 4.84 25.68 -15.94
CA LYS A 540 6.16 25.58 -15.33
C LYS A 540 7.01 24.60 -16.12
N VAL A 541 8.19 25.04 -16.56
CA VAL A 541 9.19 24.19 -17.21
C VAL A 541 10.52 24.50 -16.50
N ASP A 542 10.88 23.66 -15.55
CA ASP A 542 12.13 23.79 -14.81
C ASP A 542 12.69 22.40 -14.43
N SER A 543 13.78 22.38 -13.69
CA SER A 543 14.46 21.15 -13.29
C SER A 543 13.55 20.22 -12.52
N ASP A 544 12.67 20.76 -11.65
CA ASP A 544 11.79 19.95 -10.82
C ASP A 544 10.74 19.21 -11.67
N ILE A 545 10.31 19.82 -12.77
CA ILE A 545 9.33 19.21 -13.68
C ILE A 545 10.02 18.21 -14.61
N LEU A 546 11.14 18.60 -15.22
CA LEU A 546 11.87 17.72 -16.13
C LEU A 546 12.38 16.46 -15.44
N ASN A 547 12.76 16.56 -14.15
CA ASN A 547 13.16 15.39 -13.35
C ASN A 547 12.02 14.37 -13.11
N LYS A 548 10.77 14.77 -13.31
CA LYS A 548 9.61 13.89 -13.16
C LYS A 548 9.26 13.15 -14.45
N ASP A 549 9.84 13.54 -15.58
CA ASP A 549 9.65 12.90 -16.88
C ASP A 549 10.77 11.89 -17.12
N TRP A 550 10.38 10.61 -17.18
CA TRP A 550 11.34 9.52 -17.36
C TRP A 550 10.70 8.27 -17.99
N SER A 551 11.53 7.43 -18.56
CA SER A 551 11.18 6.10 -19.01
C SER A 551 12.19 5.09 -18.50
N VAL A 552 11.72 3.94 -18.04
CA VAL A 552 12.56 2.78 -17.68
C VAL A 552 12.09 1.57 -18.46
N LYS A 553 13.03 0.91 -19.13
CA LYS A 553 12.82 -0.34 -19.86
C LYS A 553 13.65 -1.45 -19.26
N GLU A 554 13.04 -2.60 -19.04
CA GLU A 554 13.71 -3.80 -18.55
C GLU A 554 13.40 -5.00 -19.45
N LYS A 555 14.44 -5.74 -19.80
CA LYS A 555 14.31 -7.07 -20.39
C LYS A 555 14.90 -8.07 -19.42
N VAL A 556 14.07 -9.02 -18.99
CA VAL A 556 14.46 -10.06 -18.04
C VAL A 556 14.28 -11.42 -18.70
N THR A 557 15.37 -12.17 -18.81
CA THR A 557 15.36 -13.55 -19.27
C THR A 557 15.70 -14.46 -18.11
N THR A 558 14.78 -15.35 -17.75
CA THR A 558 14.94 -16.34 -16.68
C THR A 558 14.97 -17.72 -17.28
N SER A 559 16.12 -18.39 -17.22
CA SER A 559 16.25 -19.80 -17.53
C SER A 559 16.26 -20.58 -16.21
N TYR A 560 15.54 -21.71 -16.14
CA TYR A 560 15.49 -22.49 -14.92
C TYR A 560 15.51 -23.99 -15.15
N VAL A 561 15.99 -24.68 -14.14
CA VAL A 561 15.85 -26.13 -13.97
C VAL A 561 15.22 -26.41 -12.62
N LYS A 562 14.25 -27.32 -12.58
CA LYS A 562 13.56 -27.77 -11.36
C LYS A 562 13.47 -29.28 -11.39
N GLY A 563 13.85 -29.92 -10.29
CA GLY A 563 13.60 -31.34 -10.02
C GLY A 563 12.57 -31.49 -8.92
N ASP A 564 11.52 -32.26 -9.15
CA ASP A 564 10.57 -32.65 -8.10
C ASP A 564 11.09 -33.90 -7.40
N LEU A 565 11.11 -33.84 -6.08
CA LEU A 565 11.69 -34.86 -5.21
C LEU A 565 10.58 -35.60 -4.46
N ASP A 566 10.76 -36.92 -4.30
CA ASP A 566 9.92 -37.77 -3.47
C ASP A 566 10.73 -38.96 -3.00
N GLY A 567 10.57 -39.40 -1.76
CA GLY A 567 11.33 -40.51 -1.23
C GLY A 567 11.17 -40.70 0.25
N ASN A 568 12.14 -41.37 0.84
CA ASN A 568 12.26 -41.59 2.29
C ASN A 568 13.65 -41.16 2.74
N LEU A 569 13.70 -40.32 3.77
CA LEU A 569 14.97 -39.87 4.37
C LEU A 569 14.81 -39.89 5.90
N PHE A 570 15.80 -40.46 6.62
CA PHE A 570 15.75 -40.62 8.07
C PHE A 570 14.51 -41.39 8.57
N GLY A 571 13.98 -42.32 7.76
CA GLY A 571 12.77 -43.09 8.09
C GLY A 571 11.45 -42.31 7.88
N MET A 572 11.51 -41.07 7.42
CA MET A 572 10.33 -40.24 7.13
C MET A 572 10.11 -40.08 5.62
N PRO A 573 8.90 -40.31 5.11
CA PRO A 573 8.56 -39.91 3.74
C PRO A 573 8.78 -38.40 3.56
N TYR A 574 9.35 -38.02 2.42
CA TYR A 574 9.46 -36.61 2.06
C TYR A 574 9.10 -36.38 0.61
N ARG A 575 8.69 -35.13 0.32
CA ARG A 575 8.49 -34.60 -1.02
C ARG A 575 9.01 -33.18 -1.08
N GLY A 576 9.23 -32.67 -2.28
CA GLY A 576 9.69 -31.28 -2.43
C GLY A 576 10.22 -30.99 -3.81
N ASN A 577 11.02 -29.95 -3.90
CA ASN A 577 11.70 -29.59 -5.13
C ASN A 577 13.08 -28.99 -4.85
N VAL A 578 13.95 -29.14 -5.83
CA VAL A 578 15.26 -28.49 -5.90
C VAL A 578 15.40 -27.87 -7.28
N GLY A 579 16.02 -26.71 -7.36
CA GLY A 579 16.24 -26.09 -8.67
C GLY A 579 17.08 -24.84 -8.59
N ALA A 580 17.27 -24.25 -9.75
CA ALA A 580 18.00 -22.99 -9.88
C ALA A 580 17.45 -22.15 -11.03
N GLN A 581 17.56 -20.85 -10.89
CA GLN A 581 17.28 -19.87 -11.94
C GLN A 581 18.56 -19.11 -12.28
N ILE A 582 18.77 -18.88 -13.58
CA ILE A 582 19.69 -17.87 -14.10
C ILE A 582 18.84 -16.73 -14.60
N VAL A 583 18.94 -15.56 -13.97
CA VAL A 583 18.15 -14.37 -14.29
C VAL A 583 19.07 -13.33 -14.91
N GLN A 584 18.92 -13.10 -16.21
CA GLN A 584 19.63 -12.06 -16.95
C GLN A 584 18.73 -10.83 -17.06
N THR A 585 19.18 -9.70 -16.54
CA THR A 585 18.44 -8.44 -16.59
C THR A 585 19.23 -7.41 -17.38
N LYS A 586 18.56 -6.75 -18.33
CA LYS A 586 19.05 -5.56 -19.01
C LYS A 586 18.08 -4.43 -18.74
N GLN A 587 18.55 -3.41 -18.02
CA GLN A 587 17.77 -2.21 -17.70
C GLN A 587 18.34 -0.99 -18.42
N ASN A 588 17.45 -0.14 -18.95
CA ASN A 588 17.78 1.15 -19.54
C ASN A 588 16.79 2.19 -19.03
N SER A 589 17.29 3.39 -18.77
CA SER A 589 16.45 4.53 -18.42
C SER A 589 16.77 5.71 -19.31
N THR A 590 15.75 6.49 -19.63
CA THR A 590 15.89 7.81 -20.26
C THR A 590 15.22 8.86 -19.39
N GLY A 591 15.78 10.08 -19.41
CA GLY A 591 15.30 11.21 -18.61
C GLY A 591 16.01 12.49 -19.06
N PHE A 592 16.06 13.47 -18.17
CA PHE A 592 16.65 14.78 -18.45
C PHE A 592 17.72 15.15 -17.43
N ASN A 593 18.84 15.69 -17.91
CA ASN A 593 19.82 16.38 -17.10
C ASN A 593 19.58 17.88 -17.17
N VAL A 594 19.43 18.53 -16.04
CA VAL A 594 19.08 19.94 -15.95
C VAL A 594 20.04 20.65 -15.01
N ASP A 595 20.79 21.64 -15.55
CA ASP A 595 21.54 22.57 -14.74
C ASP A 595 20.57 23.65 -14.21
N ARG A 596 20.37 23.68 -12.91
CA ARG A 596 19.46 24.62 -12.24
C ARG A 596 19.92 26.08 -12.38
N ALA A 597 21.21 26.32 -12.52
CA ALA A 597 21.73 27.67 -12.68
C ALA A 597 21.37 28.30 -14.03
N THR A 598 21.18 27.45 -15.07
CA THR A 598 20.76 27.89 -16.42
C THR A 598 19.25 27.85 -16.60
N CYS A 599 18.53 27.25 -15.67
CA CYS A 599 17.07 27.04 -15.71
C CYS A 599 16.36 28.25 -15.08
N VAL A 600 16.31 29.38 -15.80
CA VAL A 600 15.74 30.65 -15.34
C VAL A 600 14.51 30.99 -16.16
N GLY A 601 13.44 31.49 -15.50
CA GLY A 601 12.27 32.04 -16.20
C GLY A 601 11.18 31.02 -16.60
N ASN A 602 11.32 29.76 -16.21
CA ASN A 602 10.27 28.72 -16.33
C ASN A 602 9.74 28.46 -17.76
N THR A 603 10.56 28.64 -18.78
CA THR A 603 10.21 28.32 -20.18
C THR A 603 11.15 27.25 -20.76
N ALA A 604 10.71 26.53 -21.75
CA ALA A 604 11.54 25.52 -22.42
C ALA A 604 12.81 26.14 -23.06
N ALA A 605 12.76 27.41 -23.47
CA ALA A 605 13.91 28.13 -24.02
C ALA A 605 14.93 28.50 -22.95
N THR A 606 14.48 28.77 -21.72
CA THR A 606 15.31 29.21 -20.58
C THR A 606 15.68 28.07 -19.64
N CYS A 607 15.12 26.87 -19.83
CA CYS A 607 15.45 25.65 -19.10
C CYS A 607 15.68 24.48 -20.08
N PRO A 608 16.75 24.48 -20.85
CA PRO A 608 17.04 23.41 -21.78
C PRO A 608 17.50 22.16 -21.02
N GLY A 609 16.63 21.18 -20.90
CA GLY A 609 17.00 19.85 -20.38
C GLY A 609 17.68 19.01 -21.47
N ALA A 610 18.86 18.48 -21.20
CA ALA A 610 19.50 17.52 -22.09
C ALA A 610 18.92 16.13 -21.86
N THR A 611 18.42 15.49 -22.92
CA THR A 611 17.96 14.09 -22.84
C THR A 611 19.17 13.19 -22.59
N VAL A 612 19.05 12.31 -21.63
CA VAL A 612 20.08 11.35 -21.25
C VAL A 612 19.51 9.95 -21.20
N GLY A 613 20.37 8.99 -21.51
CA GLY A 613 20.07 7.57 -21.37
C GLY A 613 21.23 6.87 -20.67
N ALA A 614 20.89 6.00 -19.73
CA ALA A 614 21.85 5.17 -19.02
C ALA A 614 21.20 3.82 -18.67
N GLY A 615 22.03 2.81 -18.44
CA GLY A 615 21.52 1.49 -18.11
C GLY A 615 22.61 0.50 -17.81
N ARG A 616 22.21 -0.65 -17.26
CA ARG A 616 23.11 -1.71 -16.81
C ARG A 616 22.56 -3.08 -17.19
N SER A 617 23.45 -4.04 -17.31
CA SER A 617 23.10 -5.46 -17.43
C SER A 617 23.79 -6.25 -16.32
N PHE A 618 23.08 -7.23 -15.78
CA PHE A 618 23.61 -8.14 -14.75
C PHE A 618 22.96 -9.52 -14.85
N THR A 619 23.58 -10.48 -14.21
CA THR A 619 23.10 -11.87 -14.16
C THR A 619 23.11 -12.35 -12.72
N ASP A 620 22.01 -12.92 -12.29
CA ASP A 620 21.83 -13.50 -10.97
C ASP A 620 21.65 -15.01 -11.06
N PHE A 621 22.23 -15.75 -10.07
CA PHE A 621 22.03 -17.17 -9.92
C PHE A 621 21.27 -17.42 -8.60
N ASN A 622 20.06 -17.96 -8.73
CA ASN A 622 19.11 -18.15 -7.62
C ASN A 622 18.78 -19.64 -7.44
N PRO A 623 19.55 -20.39 -6.64
CA PRO A 623 19.21 -21.74 -6.24
C PRO A 623 18.07 -21.74 -5.22
N SER A 624 17.25 -22.81 -5.23
CA SER A 624 16.18 -23.03 -4.28
C SER A 624 16.00 -24.51 -3.96
N LEU A 625 15.69 -24.79 -2.70
CA LEU A 625 15.34 -26.11 -2.18
C LEU A 625 14.12 -25.97 -1.27
N ASN A 626 13.10 -26.78 -1.50
CA ASN A 626 11.97 -26.95 -0.60
C ASN A 626 11.80 -28.44 -0.30
N LEU A 627 11.75 -28.83 0.98
CA LEU A 627 11.52 -30.20 1.43
C LEU A 627 10.40 -30.24 2.45
N ASN A 628 9.52 -31.20 2.32
CA ASN A 628 8.40 -31.46 3.23
C ASN A 628 8.50 -32.89 3.74
N PHE A 629 8.78 -33.04 5.01
CA PHE A 629 8.87 -34.33 5.67
C PHE A 629 7.53 -34.67 6.34
N ASP A 630 6.97 -35.82 6.03
CA ASP A 630 5.81 -36.36 6.73
C ASP A 630 6.27 -37.06 8.01
N ALA A 631 6.05 -36.43 9.15
CA ALA A 631 6.40 -36.98 10.46
C ALA A 631 5.34 -37.94 11.04
N GLY A 632 4.36 -38.31 10.19
CA GLY A 632 3.25 -39.18 10.59
C GLY A 632 2.14 -38.42 11.35
N ASN A 633 0.99 -39.07 11.51
CA ASN A 633 -0.15 -38.48 12.24
C ASN A 633 -0.54 -37.07 11.76
N ASP A 634 -0.54 -36.82 10.45
CA ASP A 634 -0.84 -35.49 9.85
C ASP A 634 0.12 -34.36 10.29
N GLN A 635 1.36 -34.69 10.62
CA GLN A 635 2.42 -33.73 10.96
C GLN A 635 3.36 -33.55 9.77
N VAL A 636 3.71 -32.31 9.47
CA VAL A 636 4.61 -31.97 8.36
C VAL A 636 5.67 -31.00 8.86
N VAL A 637 6.94 -31.29 8.56
CA VAL A 637 8.06 -30.37 8.75
C VAL A 637 8.48 -29.87 7.37
N ARG A 638 8.55 -28.55 7.18
CA ARG A 638 8.95 -27.95 5.91
C ARG A 638 10.25 -27.18 6.08
N LEU A 639 11.15 -27.38 5.14
CA LEU A 639 12.42 -26.67 5.03
C LEU A 639 12.47 -25.95 3.68
N GLY A 640 12.79 -24.66 3.71
CA GLY A 640 13.05 -23.83 2.54
C GLY A 640 14.42 -23.17 2.62
N VAL A 641 15.25 -23.28 1.57
CA VAL A 641 16.54 -22.59 1.46
C VAL A 641 16.66 -22.02 0.07
N ALA A 642 16.99 -20.73 -0.06
CA ALA A 642 17.11 -20.12 -1.38
C ALA A 642 17.96 -18.85 -1.37
N LYS A 643 18.46 -18.47 -2.56
CA LYS A 643 18.80 -17.08 -2.87
C LYS A 643 17.61 -16.43 -3.55
N VAL A 644 17.29 -15.22 -3.12
CA VAL A 644 16.16 -14.43 -3.64
C VAL A 644 16.62 -13.04 -4.03
N LEU A 645 15.89 -12.42 -4.94
CA LEU A 645 16.12 -11.04 -5.32
C LEU A 645 14.81 -10.26 -5.41
N ALA A 646 14.90 -8.93 -5.26
CA ALA A 646 13.88 -7.98 -5.68
C ALA A 646 14.53 -6.87 -6.51
N ARG A 647 13.94 -6.56 -7.65
CA ARG A 647 14.44 -5.50 -8.53
C ARG A 647 14.16 -4.12 -7.92
N PRO A 648 15.01 -3.08 -8.18
CA PRO A 648 14.81 -1.75 -7.65
C PRO A 648 13.48 -1.13 -8.08
N ASN A 649 13.02 -0.14 -7.33
CA ASN A 649 11.88 0.69 -7.72
C ASN A 649 12.16 1.36 -9.08
N MET A 650 11.14 1.38 -9.98
CA MET A 650 11.32 1.93 -11.33
C MET A 650 11.65 3.43 -11.30
N GLY A 651 11.00 4.19 -10.43
CA GLY A 651 11.26 5.62 -10.26
C GLY A 651 12.68 5.93 -9.73
N ASP A 652 13.25 5.02 -8.93
CA ASP A 652 14.61 5.16 -8.42
C ASP A 652 15.67 4.96 -9.52
N MET A 653 15.33 4.21 -10.56
CA MET A 653 16.20 3.96 -11.71
C MET A 653 16.13 5.04 -12.80
N ARG A 654 15.34 6.11 -12.61
CA ARG A 654 15.26 7.18 -13.61
C ARG A 654 16.63 7.79 -13.87
N ALA A 655 16.92 8.11 -15.14
CA ALA A 655 18.17 8.76 -15.54
C ALA A 655 18.17 10.28 -15.26
N SER A 656 17.02 10.85 -14.91
CA SER A 656 16.89 12.30 -14.70
C SER A 656 17.69 12.79 -13.49
N VAL A 657 18.43 13.89 -13.67
CA VAL A 657 19.26 14.54 -12.66
C VAL A 657 19.10 16.06 -12.75
N GLY A 658 18.85 16.70 -11.61
CA GLY A 658 18.97 18.15 -11.45
C GLY A 658 20.24 18.49 -10.69
N PHE A 659 21.02 19.47 -11.14
CA PHE A 659 22.26 19.84 -10.49
C PHE A 659 22.53 21.35 -10.56
N SER A 660 23.38 21.87 -9.71
CA SER A 660 23.88 23.25 -9.74
C SER A 660 25.21 23.35 -8.98
N TYR A 661 25.98 24.38 -9.28
CA TYR A 661 27.12 24.74 -8.46
C TYR A 661 26.67 25.49 -7.20
N ASP A 662 27.05 25.00 -6.03
CA ASP A 662 26.73 25.59 -4.73
C ASP A 662 27.91 26.50 -4.34
N ASN A 663 27.71 27.81 -4.47
CA ASN A 663 28.76 28.81 -4.15
C ASN A 663 29.14 28.82 -2.68
N SER A 664 28.26 28.41 -1.77
CA SER A 664 28.53 28.36 -0.34
C SER A 664 29.43 27.18 0.03
N LYS A 665 29.31 26.08 -0.68
CA LYS A 665 30.08 24.85 -0.50
C LYS A 665 31.26 24.73 -1.47
N GLN A 666 31.37 25.64 -2.44
CA GLN A 666 32.38 25.63 -3.51
C GLN A 666 32.42 24.27 -4.26
N MET A 667 31.27 23.65 -4.51
CA MET A 667 31.16 22.37 -5.20
C MET A 667 29.83 22.22 -5.95
N TYR A 668 29.80 21.31 -6.92
CA TYR A 668 28.54 20.91 -7.52
C TYR A 668 27.71 20.07 -6.55
N THR A 669 26.41 20.31 -6.55
CA THR A 669 25.40 19.47 -5.86
C THR A 669 24.30 19.06 -6.83
N GLY A 670 23.80 17.86 -6.69
CA GLY A 670 22.71 17.35 -7.52
C GLY A 670 21.83 16.34 -6.81
N ASP A 671 20.66 16.11 -7.37
CA ASP A 671 19.75 15.02 -6.98
C ASP A 671 19.11 14.37 -8.19
N GLY A 672 18.75 13.09 -8.06
CA GLY A 672 18.15 12.35 -9.17
C GLY A 672 17.89 10.90 -8.86
N GLY A 673 17.73 10.10 -9.92
CA GLY A 673 17.70 8.65 -9.85
C GLY A 673 19.06 8.03 -10.14
N ASN A 674 19.09 6.71 -10.22
CA ASN A 674 20.31 5.95 -10.47
C ASN A 674 20.03 4.73 -11.37
N PRO A 675 20.28 4.83 -12.68
CA PRO A 675 20.06 3.73 -13.62
C PRO A 675 20.96 2.51 -13.38
N ASP A 676 22.04 2.68 -12.58
CA ASP A 676 23.03 1.65 -12.29
C ASP A 676 22.69 0.81 -11.05
N LEU A 677 21.51 0.99 -10.47
CA LEU A 677 21.07 0.21 -9.32
C LEU A 677 21.04 -1.28 -9.62
N GLU A 678 21.59 -2.04 -8.68
CA GLU A 678 21.49 -3.49 -8.64
C GLU A 678 20.29 -3.94 -7.80
N PRO A 679 19.78 -5.17 -8.03
CA PRO A 679 18.72 -5.72 -7.19
C PRO A 679 19.10 -5.82 -5.72
N PHE A 680 18.10 -5.77 -4.85
CA PHE A 680 18.20 -6.32 -3.51
C PHE A 680 18.41 -7.82 -3.62
N ARG A 681 19.38 -8.37 -2.92
CA ARG A 681 19.68 -9.81 -2.89
C ARG A 681 19.68 -10.30 -1.45
N ALA A 682 19.19 -11.50 -1.24
CA ALA A 682 19.22 -12.12 0.07
C ALA A 682 19.37 -13.65 0.00
N LYS A 683 19.98 -14.22 1.04
CA LYS A 683 19.91 -15.64 1.36
C LYS A 683 18.75 -15.85 2.33
N SER A 684 17.87 -16.79 2.02
CA SER A 684 16.69 -17.11 2.83
C SER A 684 16.77 -18.52 3.36
N PHE A 685 16.44 -18.67 4.65
CA PHE A 685 16.24 -19.93 5.33
C PHE A 685 14.88 -19.90 6.04
N ASP A 686 14.07 -20.92 5.81
CA ASP A 686 12.72 -21.05 6.33
C ASP A 686 12.51 -22.45 6.89
N LEU A 687 11.95 -22.56 8.10
CA LEU A 687 11.58 -23.81 8.73
C LEU A 687 10.17 -23.70 9.30
N SER A 688 9.30 -24.69 9.01
CA SER A 688 7.93 -24.72 9.51
C SER A 688 7.58 -26.11 10.03
N TYR A 689 6.90 -26.16 11.17
CA TYR A 689 6.20 -27.34 11.68
C TYR A 689 4.70 -27.11 11.59
N GLU A 690 3.98 -28.08 11.02
CA GLU A 690 2.54 -28.01 10.80
C GLU A 690 1.89 -29.30 11.30
N LYS A 691 0.84 -29.18 12.11
CA LYS A 691 -0.02 -30.28 12.51
C LYS A 691 -1.41 -30.03 11.94
N TYR A 692 -1.84 -30.93 11.10
CA TYR A 692 -3.18 -30.89 10.53
C TYR A 692 -4.15 -31.75 11.33
N PHE A 693 -5.39 -31.35 11.39
CA PHE A 693 -6.48 -32.06 12.01
C PHE A 693 -7.50 -32.43 10.91
N GLY A 694 -7.16 -33.44 10.11
CA GLY A 694 -7.88 -33.78 8.91
C GLY A 694 -7.88 -32.64 7.88
N LYS A 695 -9.07 -32.32 7.35
CA LYS A 695 -9.27 -31.23 6.37
C LYS A 695 -9.74 -29.92 7.01
N LYS A 696 -10.05 -29.91 8.30
CA LYS A 696 -10.83 -28.84 8.93
C LYS A 696 -10.01 -27.85 9.73
N GLY A 697 -8.83 -28.25 10.21
CA GLY A 697 -8.04 -27.36 11.06
C GLY A 697 -6.55 -27.67 10.98
N TYR A 698 -5.73 -26.72 11.47
CA TYR A 698 -4.30 -26.90 11.64
C TYR A 698 -3.75 -25.94 12.69
N VAL A 699 -2.58 -26.31 13.20
CA VAL A 699 -1.67 -25.41 13.92
C VAL A 699 -0.32 -25.42 13.20
N SER A 700 0.32 -24.28 13.09
CA SER A 700 1.67 -24.17 12.52
C SER A 700 2.54 -23.20 13.30
N ILE A 701 3.83 -23.49 13.33
CA ILE A 701 4.90 -22.64 13.83
C ILE A 701 5.96 -22.57 12.74
N ALA A 702 6.31 -21.37 12.31
CA ALA A 702 7.33 -21.15 11.28
C ALA A 702 8.36 -20.13 11.76
N GLY A 703 9.64 -20.43 11.54
CA GLY A 703 10.76 -19.52 11.71
C GLY A 703 11.37 -19.18 10.37
N PHE A 704 11.84 -17.95 10.19
CA PHE A 704 12.53 -17.52 8.98
C PHE A 704 13.71 -16.61 9.29
N TYR A 705 14.70 -16.65 8.41
CA TYR A 705 15.90 -15.82 8.47
C TYR A 705 16.27 -15.39 7.04
N LYS A 706 16.50 -14.10 6.85
CA LYS A 706 16.98 -13.53 5.59
C LYS A 706 18.21 -12.66 5.85
N ASP A 707 19.30 -12.98 5.16
CA ASP A 707 20.54 -12.22 5.14
C ASP A 707 20.56 -11.38 3.86
N LEU A 708 20.38 -10.06 4.00
CA LEU A 708 20.37 -9.11 2.90
C LEU A 708 21.80 -8.77 2.51
N ASP A 709 22.20 -9.07 1.29
CA ASP A 709 23.52 -8.68 0.78
C ASP A 709 23.60 -7.16 0.54
N THR A 710 22.49 -6.54 0.10
CA THR A 710 22.39 -5.10 -0.19
C THR A 710 21.05 -4.53 0.20
N TYR A 711 21.03 -3.25 0.58
CA TYR A 711 19.84 -2.44 0.77
C TYR A 711 19.97 -1.13 0.01
N ILE A 712 18.97 -0.77 -0.82
CA ILE A 712 18.98 0.49 -1.57
C ILE A 712 18.46 1.60 -0.66
N ILE A 713 19.28 2.64 -0.51
CA ILE A 713 18.95 3.81 0.29
C ILE A 713 19.33 5.09 -0.47
N ARG A 714 18.54 6.16 -0.28
CA ARG A 714 18.90 7.46 -0.81
C ARG A 714 20.01 8.06 0.03
N SER A 715 21.11 8.44 -0.60
CA SER A 715 22.30 8.99 0.08
C SER A 715 23.04 9.96 -0.83
N ALA A 716 23.67 10.97 -0.22
CA ALA A 716 24.62 11.84 -0.89
C ALA A 716 25.95 11.09 -1.06
N THR A 717 26.44 10.98 -2.27
CA THR A 717 27.70 10.30 -2.61
C THR A 717 28.59 11.21 -3.47
N PRO A 718 29.91 11.11 -3.38
CA PRO A 718 30.82 11.81 -4.30
C PRO A 718 30.47 11.49 -5.75
N PHE A 719 30.46 12.52 -6.59
CA PHE A 719 30.10 12.38 -8.00
C PHE A 719 30.90 13.35 -8.86
N ASP A 720 31.35 12.87 -10.03
CA ASP A 720 32.00 13.71 -11.02
C ASP A 720 30.98 14.31 -12.00
N PHE A 721 30.70 15.58 -11.87
CA PHE A 721 29.78 16.32 -12.74
C PHE A 721 30.39 16.72 -14.07
N LYS A 722 31.61 16.31 -14.40
CA LYS A 722 32.30 16.64 -15.66
C LYS A 722 31.43 16.38 -16.91
N PRO A 723 30.64 15.32 -17.00
CA PRO A 723 29.75 15.10 -18.15
C PRO A 723 28.61 16.13 -18.26
N PHE A 724 28.27 16.83 -17.18
CA PHE A 724 27.12 17.73 -17.09
C PHE A 724 27.52 19.19 -16.87
N ALA A 725 28.71 19.44 -16.28
CA ALA A 725 29.18 20.77 -15.95
C ALA A 725 29.46 21.59 -17.21
N ASN A 726 29.18 22.90 -17.11
CA ASN A 726 29.53 23.82 -18.17
C ASN A 726 31.06 23.95 -18.27
N PRO A 727 31.69 23.54 -19.40
CA PRO A 727 33.16 23.58 -19.53
C PRO A 727 33.73 24.98 -19.57
N ALA A 728 32.91 26.01 -19.77
CA ALA A 728 33.35 27.41 -19.75
C ALA A 728 33.53 27.97 -18.31
N LEU A 729 33.06 27.23 -17.28
CA LEU A 729 33.20 27.66 -15.89
C LEU A 729 34.46 27.02 -15.26
N PRO A 730 35.26 27.80 -14.51
CA PRO A 730 36.52 27.33 -13.93
C PRO A 730 36.33 26.49 -12.66
N TYR A 731 35.21 25.86 -12.48
CA TYR A 731 34.90 25.13 -11.27
C TYR A 731 35.41 23.69 -11.30
N ALA A 732 35.81 23.17 -10.14
CA ALA A 732 36.06 21.74 -10.00
C ALA A 732 34.78 20.96 -10.25
N THR A 733 34.84 19.86 -11.04
CA THR A 733 33.68 19.07 -11.43
C THR A 733 33.27 18.05 -10.34
N GLN A 734 34.11 17.84 -9.36
CA GLN A 734 33.80 16.98 -8.23
C GLN A 734 32.76 17.62 -7.31
N GLY A 735 31.79 16.83 -6.88
CA GLY A 735 30.71 17.31 -6.01
C GLY A 735 29.93 16.15 -5.36
N MET A 736 28.73 16.46 -4.89
CA MET A 736 27.86 15.49 -4.19
C MET A 736 26.54 15.28 -4.94
N MET A 737 26.21 14.01 -5.19
CA MET A 737 24.97 13.59 -5.81
C MET A 737 24.09 12.85 -4.78
N THR A 738 22.90 13.36 -4.48
CA THR A 738 21.89 12.70 -3.65
C THR A 738 21.00 11.80 -4.53
N ARG A 739 21.18 10.51 -4.44
CA ARG A 739 20.46 9.54 -5.25
C ARG A 739 20.31 8.19 -4.53
N PRO A 740 19.41 7.31 -4.97
CA PRO A 740 19.39 5.93 -4.51
C PRO A 740 20.71 5.22 -4.84
N VAL A 741 21.28 4.52 -3.88
CA VAL A 741 22.51 3.73 -4.01
C VAL A 741 22.36 2.38 -3.34
N ASN A 742 23.09 1.38 -3.84
CA ASN A 742 23.20 0.10 -3.17
C ASN A 742 24.13 0.26 -1.95
N GLY A 743 23.54 0.29 -0.78
CA GLY A 743 24.24 0.34 0.51
C GLY A 743 24.50 -1.05 1.08
N SER A 744 24.99 -1.09 2.30
CA SER A 744 25.18 -2.32 3.07
C SER A 744 23.83 -2.97 3.35
N GLY A 745 23.81 -4.31 3.39
CA GLY A 745 22.63 -5.09 3.68
C GLY A 745 22.23 -5.06 5.17
N GLY A 746 21.70 -6.17 5.62
CA GLY A 746 21.23 -6.36 6.98
C GLY A 746 20.57 -7.69 7.17
N THR A 747 19.87 -7.88 8.28
CA THR A 747 19.18 -9.12 8.58
C THR A 747 17.70 -8.90 8.87
N ILE A 748 16.88 -9.88 8.47
CA ILE A 748 15.46 -9.95 8.82
C ILE A 748 15.18 -11.37 9.30
N HIS A 749 14.59 -11.50 10.48
CA HIS A 749 14.24 -12.80 11.03
C HIS A 749 13.01 -12.72 11.90
N GLY A 750 12.32 -13.84 12.04
CA GLY A 750 11.10 -13.84 12.84
C GLY A 750 10.47 -15.20 13.01
N VAL A 751 9.39 -15.22 13.78
CA VAL A 751 8.57 -16.38 14.06
C VAL A 751 7.11 -16.06 13.76
N GLU A 752 6.42 -17.02 13.15
CA GLU A 752 5.00 -16.96 12.82
C GLU A 752 4.30 -18.16 13.44
N VAL A 753 3.21 -17.93 14.15
CA VAL A 753 2.35 -18.98 14.71
C VAL A 753 0.96 -18.81 14.14
N ALA A 754 0.35 -19.88 13.65
CA ALA A 754 -1.02 -19.85 13.15
C ALA A 754 -1.82 -21.03 13.69
N LEU A 755 -3.07 -20.77 14.02
CA LEU A 755 -4.07 -21.72 14.45
C LEU A 755 -5.36 -21.50 13.64
N ASN A 756 -5.91 -22.59 13.13
CA ASN A 756 -7.26 -22.63 12.59
C ASN A 756 -7.95 -23.86 13.16
N MET A 757 -8.97 -23.67 13.97
CA MET A 757 -9.62 -24.77 14.69
C MET A 757 -11.13 -24.57 14.76
N PRO A 758 -11.94 -25.41 14.07
CA PRO A 758 -13.37 -25.51 14.34
C PRO A 758 -13.60 -26.29 15.64
N PHE A 759 -14.44 -25.78 16.53
CA PHE A 759 -14.64 -26.36 17.86
C PHE A 759 -15.42 -27.67 17.85
N SER A 760 -16.04 -28.03 16.72
CA SER A 760 -16.59 -29.39 16.51
C SER A 760 -15.56 -30.51 16.68
N MET A 761 -14.26 -30.16 16.61
CA MET A 761 -13.17 -31.09 16.89
C MET A 761 -12.94 -31.33 18.38
N LEU A 762 -13.35 -30.41 19.24
CA LEU A 762 -13.28 -30.54 20.68
C LEU A 762 -14.50 -31.29 21.22
N THR A 763 -15.68 -30.90 20.74
CA THR A 763 -16.94 -31.56 21.08
C THR A 763 -18.03 -31.27 20.01
N PRO A 764 -18.87 -32.25 19.66
CA PRO A 764 -20.00 -32.05 18.73
C PRO A 764 -20.98 -30.95 19.19
N ALA A 765 -21.07 -30.68 20.47
CA ALA A 765 -21.92 -29.62 21.01
C ALA A 765 -21.53 -28.22 20.55
N LEU A 766 -20.26 -28.01 20.17
CA LEU A 766 -19.73 -26.75 19.65
C LEU A 766 -19.66 -26.72 18.11
N ASP A 767 -20.39 -27.61 17.44
CA ASP A 767 -20.45 -27.58 15.98
C ASP A 767 -21.01 -26.27 15.46
N GLY A 768 -20.33 -25.70 14.50
CA GLY A 768 -20.56 -24.36 13.94
C GLY A 768 -19.57 -23.31 14.43
N PHE A 769 -19.07 -23.42 15.66
CA PHE A 769 -18.07 -22.49 16.19
C PHE A 769 -16.66 -22.82 15.73
N GLY A 770 -15.83 -21.77 15.59
CA GLY A 770 -14.42 -21.94 15.34
C GLY A 770 -13.63 -20.66 15.53
N VAL A 771 -12.29 -20.80 15.53
CA VAL A 771 -11.33 -19.73 15.71
C VAL A 771 -10.23 -19.82 14.67
N MET A 772 -9.82 -18.68 14.16
CA MET A 772 -8.57 -18.48 13.40
C MET A 772 -7.74 -17.45 14.16
N ALA A 773 -6.49 -17.80 14.45
CA ALA A 773 -5.58 -16.89 15.11
C ALA A 773 -4.19 -16.98 14.45
N ASN A 774 -3.54 -15.86 14.31
CA ASN A 774 -2.12 -15.85 13.97
C ASN A 774 -1.40 -14.71 14.65
N ILE A 775 -0.13 -14.98 14.99
CA ILE A 775 0.78 -14.03 15.62
C ILE A 775 2.10 -14.13 14.87
N SER A 776 2.67 -13.00 14.52
CA SER A 776 4.03 -12.93 13.97
C SER A 776 4.86 -11.92 14.74
N SER A 777 6.12 -12.26 14.96
CA SER A 777 7.12 -11.35 15.51
C SER A 777 8.32 -11.33 14.57
N THR A 778 8.62 -10.16 14.01
CA THR A 778 9.68 -9.96 13.02
C THR A 778 10.64 -8.88 13.51
N ASN A 779 11.92 -9.16 13.47
CA ASN A 779 12.98 -8.20 13.74
C ASN A 779 13.80 -7.97 12.47
N SER A 780 14.28 -6.74 12.31
CA SER A 780 15.16 -6.38 11.21
C SER A 780 16.23 -5.43 11.68
N ASN A 781 17.32 -5.39 10.95
CA ASN A 781 18.48 -4.58 11.24
C ASN A 781 19.19 -4.26 9.92
N VAL A 782 19.02 -3.03 9.42
CA VAL A 782 19.69 -2.54 8.20
C VAL A 782 20.69 -1.45 8.55
N SER A 783 21.86 -1.51 7.89
CA SER A 783 22.91 -0.54 8.10
C SER A 783 22.65 0.72 7.28
N LEU A 784 22.76 1.87 7.92
CA LEU A 784 22.73 3.16 7.23
C LEU A 784 24.11 3.48 6.69
N PRO A 785 24.24 3.99 5.45
CA PRO A 785 25.50 4.57 5.01
C PRO A 785 25.82 5.80 5.86
N THR A 786 27.08 5.94 6.28
CA THR A 786 27.58 7.17 6.90
C THR A 786 27.51 8.27 5.85
N SER A 787 26.62 9.24 6.02
CA SER A 787 26.61 10.44 5.16
C SER A 787 27.65 11.41 5.67
N GLY A 788 28.68 11.67 4.88
CA GLY A 788 29.76 12.61 5.25
C GLY A 788 29.33 14.07 5.38
N PHE A 789 28.06 14.41 5.20
CA PHE A 789 27.55 15.78 5.17
C PHE A 789 26.21 16.02 5.89
N SER A 790 25.61 15.00 6.51
CA SER A 790 24.41 15.22 7.32
C SER A 790 24.80 15.72 8.70
N THR A 791 24.44 16.96 9.02
CA THR A 791 24.59 17.54 10.37
C THR A 791 23.68 16.88 11.42
N ASN A 792 22.72 16.06 10.98
CA ASN A 792 21.76 15.37 11.84
C ASN A 792 22.07 13.86 11.85
N ASP A 793 23.08 13.48 12.61
CA ASP A 793 23.32 12.09 12.96
C ASP A 793 22.22 11.64 13.91
N ILE A 794 21.46 10.61 13.51
CA ILE A 794 20.45 9.99 14.39
C ILE A 794 21.07 9.16 15.51
N GLY A 795 22.42 9.16 15.64
CA GLY A 795 23.16 8.44 16.67
C GLY A 795 23.05 6.91 16.59
N ARG A 796 22.69 6.37 15.41
CA ARG A 796 22.52 4.91 15.21
C ARG A 796 23.03 4.50 13.82
N ASP A 797 23.95 3.55 13.80
CA ASP A 797 24.46 2.94 12.56
C ASP A 797 23.48 1.94 11.96
N LYS A 798 22.51 1.49 12.75
CA LYS A 798 21.53 0.46 12.37
C LYS A 798 20.13 0.85 12.79
N ILE A 799 19.19 0.64 11.88
CA ILE A 799 17.75 0.91 12.10
C ILE A 799 16.89 -0.29 11.75
N PRO A 800 15.67 -0.39 12.31
CA PRO A 800 14.66 -1.29 11.77
C PRO A 800 14.35 -0.96 10.31
N LEU A 801 14.01 -1.99 9.53
CA LEU A 801 13.57 -1.79 8.16
C LEU A 801 12.30 -0.92 8.12
N PRO A 802 12.27 0.19 7.36
CA PRO A 802 11.07 1.01 7.22
C PRO A 802 9.88 0.19 6.70
N GLY A 803 8.70 0.44 7.27
CA GLY A 803 7.47 -0.29 6.93
C GLY A 803 7.25 -1.59 7.72
N LEU A 804 8.23 -2.04 8.53
CA LEU A 804 8.18 -3.29 9.27
C LEU A 804 7.59 -3.11 10.67
N SER A 805 6.36 -3.62 10.89
CA SER A 805 5.80 -3.77 12.24
C SER A 805 6.38 -5.02 12.90
N LYS A 806 6.98 -4.84 14.09
CA LYS A 806 7.61 -5.94 14.84
C LYS A 806 6.62 -7.05 15.17
N ASN A 807 5.45 -6.69 15.69
CA ASN A 807 4.42 -7.65 16.10
C ASN A 807 3.13 -7.42 15.32
N VAL A 808 2.57 -8.50 14.78
CA VAL A 808 1.26 -8.51 14.11
C VAL A 808 0.45 -9.66 14.67
N THR A 809 -0.79 -9.37 15.06
CA THR A 809 -1.73 -10.37 15.61
C THR A 809 -3.07 -10.25 14.88
N ASN A 810 -3.59 -11.37 14.42
CA ASN A 810 -4.93 -11.48 13.88
C ASN A 810 -5.69 -12.55 14.66
N LEU A 811 -6.95 -12.24 15.01
CA LEU A 811 -7.86 -13.16 15.68
C LEU A 811 -9.24 -13.04 15.03
N ARG A 812 -9.81 -14.15 14.59
CA ARG A 812 -11.18 -14.24 14.09
C ARG A 812 -11.92 -15.36 14.82
N ALA A 813 -13.00 -15.04 15.49
CA ALA A 813 -13.97 -16.00 15.97
C ALA A 813 -15.15 -16.04 15.01
N TYR A 814 -15.68 -17.23 14.73
CA TYR A 814 -16.82 -17.40 13.83
C TYR A 814 -17.80 -18.47 14.33
N TYR A 815 -19.05 -18.30 13.91
CA TYR A 815 -20.09 -19.32 14.00
C TYR A 815 -20.75 -19.47 12.64
N GLU A 816 -20.89 -20.71 12.16
CA GLU A 816 -21.57 -21.03 10.90
C GLU A 816 -22.31 -22.37 11.02
N LYS A 817 -23.63 -22.32 10.99
CA LYS A 817 -24.48 -23.51 11.01
C LYS A 817 -25.87 -23.18 10.44
N ASN A 818 -26.44 -24.11 9.66
CA ASN A 818 -27.81 -24.03 9.11
C ASN A 818 -28.09 -22.71 8.35
N GLY A 819 -27.13 -22.26 7.56
CA GLY A 819 -27.24 -21.02 6.79
C GLY A 819 -26.93 -19.74 7.58
N PHE A 820 -26.91 -19.77 8.91
CA PHE A 820 -26.55 -18.63 9.74
C PHE A 820 -25.03 -18.52 9.90
N GLN A 821 -24.49 -17.32 9.74
CA GLN A 821 -23.06 -17.05 9.88
C GLN A 821 -22.82 -15.75 10.64
N VAL A 822 -21.90 -15.80 11.60
CA VAL A 822 -21.40 -14.64 12.35
C VAL A 822 -19.90 -14.71 12.43
N SER A 823 -19.20 -13.61 12.29
CA SER A 823 -17.78 -13.54 12.64
C SER A 823 -17.39 -12.17 13.18
N VAL A 824 -16.44 -12.18 14.10
CA VAL A 824 -15.75 -10.99 14.61
C VAL A 824 -14.26 -11.21 14.43
N ALA A 825 -13.59 -10.24 13.86
CA ALA A 825 -12.16 -10.29 13.61
C ALA A 825 -11.45 -9.05 14.16
N GLY A 826 -10.35 -9.26 14.90
CA GLY A 826 -9.45 -8.21 15.37
C GLY A 826 -8.10 -8.34 14.67
N ARG A 827 -7.56 -7.24 14.17
CA ARG A 827 -6.21 -7.14 13.62
C ARG A 827 -5.44 -6.09 14.41
N GLN A 828 -4.27 -6.45 14.91
CA GLN A 828 -3.39 -5.56 15.64
C GLN A 828 -2.00 -5.57 15.03
N ARG A 829 -1.37 -4.41 14.92
CA ARG A 829 0.05 -4.27 14.60
C ARG A 829 0.72 -3.31 15.57
N SER A 830 2.01 -3.55 15.86
CA SER A 830 2.82 -2.63 16.66
C SER A 830 3.27 -1.42 15.86
N ASP A 831 3.81 -0.43 16.55
CA ASP A 831 4.48 0.72 15.94
C ASP A 831 5.60 0.26 15.01
N PHE A 832 5.88 1.06 13.98
CA PHE A 832 6.95 0.78 13.04
C PHE A 832 7.54 2.06 12.44
N LEU A 833 8.80 1.98 12.04
CA LEU A 833 9.49 3.06 11.34
C LEU A 833 8.87 3.27 9.96
N GLY A 834 8.34 4.46 9.69
CA GLY A 834 7.74 4.84 8.41
C GLY A 834 8.73 5.50 7.47
N GLU A 835 9.40 6.52 7.93
CA GLU A 835 10.32 7.34 7.14
C GLU A 835 11.61 7.61 7.94
N ILE A 836 12.73 7.77 7.22
CA ILE A 836 14.05 8.06 7.80
C ILE A 836 14.57 9.45 7.49
N SER A 837 13.85 10.22 6.69
CA SER A 837 14.12 11.61 6.42
C SER A 837 12.83 12.42 6.30
N ASP A 838 12.94 13.72 6.57
CA ASP A 838 11.85 14.66 6.30
C ASP A 838 11.82 15.08 4.82
N PHE A 839 10.93 16.00 4.46
CA PHE A 839 10.78 16.49 3.09
C PHE A 839 11.98 17.32 2.60
N GLN A 840 12.87 17.76 3.51
CA GLN A 840 14.10 18.48 3.22
C GLN A 840 15.33 17.55 3.17
N ASP A 841 15.12 16.22 3.18
CA ASP A 841 16.16 15.18 3.26
C ASP A 841 17.01 15.24 4.56
N ASN A 842 16.53 15.94 5.61
CA ASN A 842 17.15 15.83 6.93
C ASN A 842 16.81 14.49 7.54
N ARG A 843 17.79 13.82 8.15
CA ARG A 843 17.55 12.55 8.83
C ARG A 843 16.68 12.74 10.06
N GLN A 844 15.47 12.21 9.99
CA GLN A 844 14.50 12.21 11.08
C GLN A 844 13.72 10.90 11.09
N LEU A 845 13.70 10.20 12.22
CA LEU A 845 12.95 8.98 12.36
C LEU A 845 11.46 9.29 12.60
N THR A 846 10.63 8.95 11.63
CA THR A 846 9.19 9.09 11.75
C THR A 846 8.55 7.72 11.86
N PHE A 847 7.81 7.50 12.92
CA PHE A 847 7.13 6.24 13.22
C PHE A 847 5.63 6.33 12.95
N ILE A 848 5.08 5.21 12.49
CA ILE A 848 3.64 5.01 12.41
C ILE A 848 3.21 4.24 13.65
N LYS A 849 2.25 4.80 14.38
CA LYS A 849 1.71 4.20 15.59
C LYS A 849 0.94 2.92 15.26
N GLY A 850 1.09 1.93 16.12
CA GLY A 850 0.34 0.68 16.02
C GLY A 850 -1.17 0.89 16.14
N GLU A 851 -1.92 0.05 15.47
CA GLU A 851 -3.39 0.14 15.44
C GLU A 851 -4.04 -1.21 15.73
N THR A 852 -5.25 -1.17 16.27
CA THR A 852 -6.13 -2.34 16.39
C THR A 852 -7.42 -2.05 15.62
N VAL A 853 -7.71 -2.86 14.62
CA VAL A 853 -8.92 -2.76 13.79
C VAL A 853 -9.81 -3.95 14.08
N VAL A 854 -11.09 -3.70 14.37
CA VAL A 854 -12.11 -4.72 14.62
C VAL A 854 -13.15 -4.68 13.51
N ASP A 855 -13.42 -5.83 12.91
CA ASP A 855 -14.42 -6.01 11.87
C ASP A 855 -15.45 -7.05 12.32
N MET A 856 -16.70 -6.93 11.85
CA MET A 856 -17.79 -7.86 12.15
C MET A 856 -18.57 -8.22 10.90
N GLN A 857 -19.11 -9.42 10.88
CA GLN A 857 -19.96 -9.92 9.80
C GLN A 857 -21.11 -10.72 10.39
N LEU A 858 -22.32 -10.53 9.85
CA LEU A 858 -23.54 -11.29 10.14
C LEU A 858 -24.22 -11.65 8.84
N GLY A 859 -24.56 -12.90 8.63
CA GLY A 859 -25.20 -13.38 7.41
C GLY A 859 -26.19 -14.50 7.62
N TYR A 860 -27.10 -14.63 6.69
CA TYR A 860 -28.02 -15.75 6.60
C TYR A 860 -28.23 -16.18 5.15
N GLU A 861 -28.04 -17.46 4.85
CA GLU A 861 -28.30 -18.09 3.57
C GLU A 861 -29.54 -19.01 3.67
N PHE A 862 -30.50 -18.77 2.83
CA PHE A 862 -31.71 -19.62 2.72
C PHE A 862 -31.37 -20.95 2.02
N GLN A 863 -31.36 -22.03 2.76
CA GLN A 863 -30.94 -23.34 2.26
C GLN A 863 -32.10 -24.16 1.61
N THR A 864 -33.35 -23.78 1.88
CA THR A 864 -34.56 -24.49 1.42
C THR A 864 -35.64 -23.51 0.97
N GLY A 865 -36.70 -24.06 0.32
CA GLY A 865 -37.88 -23.32 -0.12
C GLY A 865 -37.62 -22.43 -1.36
N ARG A 866 -38.50 -21.46 -1.58
CA ARG A 866 -38.46 -20.56 -2.77
C ARG A 866 -37.29 -19.59 -2.77
N LEU A 867 -36.70 -19.36 -1.62
CA LEU A 867 -35.56 -18.44 -1.44
C LEU A 867 -34.22 -19.18 -1.39
N LYS A 868 -34.18 -20.49 -1.68
CA LYS A 868 -32.92 -21.25 -1.70
C LYS A 868 -31.89 -20.59 -2.58
N GLY A 869 -30.67 -20.42 -2.04
CA GLY A 869 -29.58 -19.72 -2.72
C GLY A 869 -29.56 -18.20 -2.55
N LEU A 870 -30.59 -17.62 -1.91
CA LEU A 870 -30.56 -16.23 -1.49
C LEU A 870 -29.76 -16.10 -0.17
N SER A 871 -28.87 -15.16 -0.08
CA SER A 871 -28.19 -14.80 1.18
C SER A 871 -28.25 -13.31 1.45
N VAL A 872 -28.38 -12.95 2.73
CA VAL A 872 -28.33 -11.58 3.20
C VAL A 872 -27.11 -11.44 4.09
N LEU A 873 -26.35 -10.36 3.94
CA LEU A 873 -25.11 -10.13 4.64
C LEU A 873 -25.04 -8.70 5.17
N PHE A 874 -24.72 -8.55 6.44
CA PHE A 874 -24.33 -7.28 7.06
C PHE A 874 -22.86 -7.35 7.47
N GLN A 875 -22.09 -6.30 7.15
CA GLN A 875 -20.69 -6.17 7.56
C GLN A 875 -20.45 -4.81 8.20
N GLY A 876 -19.67 -4.80 9.26
CA GLY A 876 -19.16 -3.58 9.89
C GLY A 876 -17.64 -3.63 9.90
N ASN A 877 -17.00 -2.64 9.28
CA ASN A 877 -15.55 -2.53 9.23
C ASN A 877 -15.07 -1.38 10.11
N ASN A 878 -13.89 -1.54 10.72
CA ASN A 878 -13.29 -0.58 11.64
C ASN A 878 -14.21 -0.22 12.81
N MET A 879 -14.85 -1.20 13.42
CA MET A 879 -15.75 -0.97 14.57
C MET A 879 -15.04 -0.41 15.80
N SER A 880 -13.72 -0.60 15.91
CA SER A 880 -12.84 0.03 16.91
C SER A 880 -12.62 1.52 16.66
N ASN A 881 -13.03 2.06 15.50
CA ASN A 881 -12.74 3.42 15.04
C ASN A 881 -11.23 3.75 15.12
N ALA A 882 -10.41 2.80 14.66
CA ALA A 882 -8.96 2.94 14.61
C ALA A 882 -8.57 4.13 13.74
N GLN A 883 -7.53 4.83 14.16
CA GLN A 883 -7.03 6.05 13.53
C GLN A 883 -5.58 5.83 13.09
N PHE A 884 -5.19 6.47 12.02
CA PHE A 884 -3.79 6.56 11.64
C PHE A 884 -3.12 7.67 12.46
N GLN A 885 -1.93 7.37 13.02
CA GLN A 885 -1.10 8.37 13.69
C GLN A 885 0.35 8.17 13.27
N ARG A 886 1.05 9.28 13.08
CA ARG A 886 2.49 9.34 12.83
C ARG A 886 3.13 10.26 13.85
N TYR A 887 4.27 9.85 14.38
CA TYR A 887 5.02 10.63 15.36
C TYR A 887 6.51 10.67 15.01
N SER A 888 7.21 11.72 15.45
CA SER A 888 8.63 11.89 15.24
C SER A 888 9.39 11.61 16.53
N ASN A 889 10.36 10.71 16.46
CA ASN A 889 11.25 10.26 17.54
C ASN A 889 10.54 9.64 18.74
N THR A 890 9.60 10.34 19.38
CA THR A 890 8.86 9.87 20.56
C THR A 890 7.35 9.87 20.31
N PRO A 891 6.58 8.92 20.87
CA PRO A 891 5.12 8.82 20.68
C PRO A 891 4.33 10.07 21.02
N ASP A 892 4.87 10.94 21.88
CA ASP A 892 4.22 12.16 22.30
C ASP A 892 4.38 13.31 21.27
N ASN A 893 5.36 13.19 20.37
CA ASN A 893 5.58 14.17 19.30
C ASN A 893 4.81 13.75 18.02
N VAL A 894 3.47 13.78 18.12
CA VAL A 894 2.59 13.42 17.00
C VAL A 894 2.67 14.47 15.91
N VAL A 895 3.02 14.05 14.69
CA VAL A 895 3.13 14.92 13.52
C VAL A 895 1.97 14.77 12.54
N GLU A 896 1.23 13.67 12.58
CA GLU A 896 0.07 13.48 11.72
C GLU A 896 -0.97 12.58 12.39
N LYS A 897 -2.25 12.92 12.21
CA LYS A 897 -3.38 12.12 12.65
C LYS A 897 -4.49 12.12 11.61
N VAL A 898 -5.05 10.93 11.32
CA VAL A 898 -6.15 10.77 10.37
C VAL A 898 -7.24 9.90 10.98
N LYS A 899 -8.48 10.41 11.00
CA LYS A 899 -9.69 9.69 11.40
C LYS A 899 -10.43 9.23 10.14
N TYR A 900 -10.65 7.91 10.00
CA TYR A 900 -11.33 7.32 8.83
C TYR A 900 -12.81 7.00 9.05
N GLY A 901 -13.21 6.84 10.31
CA GLY A 901 -14.56 6.43 10.68
C GLY A 901 -14.85 4.94 10.51
N LYS A 902 -16.11 4.57 10.68
CA LYS A 902 -16.64 3.21 10.54
C LYS A 902 -17.31 3.04 9.19
N VAL A 903 -17.30 1.81 8.67
CA VAL A 903 -17.96 1.48 7.40
C VAL A 903 -18.95 0.34 7.60
N TYR A 904 -20.19 0.53 7.16
CA TYR A 904 -21.26 -0.47 7.20
C TYR A 904 -21.65 -0.89 5.79
N LEU A 905 -21.85 -2.19 5.58
CA LEU A 905 -22.31 -2.74 4.31
C LEU A 905 -23.51 -3.66 4.56
N LEU A 906 -24.53 -3.52 3.74
CA LEU A 906 -25.66 -4.46 3.66
C LEU A 906 -25.69 -5.04 2.25
N GLY A 907 -25.70 -6.35 2.15
CA GLY A 907 -25.64 -7.06 0.88
C GLY A 907 -26.67 -8.16 0.73
N VAL A 908 -27.05 -8.39 -0.52
CA VAL A 908 -27.89 -9.53 -0.93
C VAL A 908 -27.19 -10.25 -2.05
N THR A 909 -27.06 -11.56 -1.93
CA THR A 909 -26.48 -12.42 -2.97
C THR A 909 -27.50 -13.51 -3.34
N TYR A 910 -27.67 -13.74 -4.63
CA TYR A 910 -28.45 -14.88 -5.13
C TYR A 910 -27.57 -15.78 -5.95
N LYS A 911 -27.61 -17.09 -5.66
CA LYS A 911 -26.85 -18.12 -6.34
C LYS A 911 -27.77 -19.22 -6.86
N TYR A 912 -27.62 -19.52 -8.14
CA TYR A 912 -28.38 -20.57 -8.86
C TYR A 912 -27.44 -21.65 -9.39
#